data_6a27ec2dcc88cc2aea9e18a830ff96cf
#
_entry.id   6a27ec2dcc88cc2aea9e18a830ff96cf
#
_cell.length_a   1.000
_cell.length_b   1.000
_cell.length_c   1.000
_cell.angle_alpha   90.00
_cell.angle_beta   90.00
_cell.angle_gamma   90.00
#
_symmetry.space_group_name_H-M   'P 1'
#
loop_
_entity.id
_entity.type
_entity.pdbx_description
1 polymer ?
#
loop_
_entity_poly.entity_id
_entity_poly.type
_entity_poly.pdbx_seq_one_letter_code
_entity_poly.pdbx_strand_id
1 'polypeptide(L)'
;MRSQLYTGLVLASALVVASPAAAFGQTRSFDVAAQSASTGIVAFARQAGIQIIAPEDATRGRRIVAIRGNLAITDGLRRIATASGLRLVSFDGRTAVLATGAVAASQVSQTDPATPVGVQPETQQASNELDEIVVTGTRARGQTVLTSSSAVTVATREDLDRKAPRSTAQALELIPGVFVEGSGGEVSNNFSVRGLAGGGQQFVQLQEDGLPVFYINALSDTILKQEVSIDRLEAVRSGSSGILTVNGAGATVNFITRKPDFDKSGGTFQLTTSSFGTARVDAFMTKPIAENTAISIGGFYRKDDGIRDPGYDANHGFIFRGAIAQRWTGGKLTLSAKVVDDSNIFYVGIPLTGVGDPKSIPGLSATHGLLQSRDFSLVRTRTSPTTGRSFQPIDLEDGVHTKAQSYGYDLTQDIGSDFNFFARGRYTNFGTDFNSIFSYDNSGLGLASDRLANNPTSAQTLARFVPQGANKLGLRYVDTGQVITGTAALNAINGNGLIAESVIGRNRASVKEFNSDTGITWQTPTNSLTLGGLFTRSSRYNDAIGTATFLTDVQDRARRVDVVALNAANNVVGSLTENGFLTYGTFGEGPSRAKFSSISAYATDQLTLWDKLRIDGGARFEHFVFNRLAGETINRAPIAGSGTYDANGNLLVDNDNIIANNYINNSFAGTYTAQRREFNKVAWTLGANYLITPRLAVYGRYATGFQAQEQNTPTNLRFAEGGVRYSSGFLQASVTGFYTKFLDYPQSRDITSTVGGVQITQQLTANSGIKVYGGEFDVTLRPTTWFRLQASGVIQDSSISIGELIARRNGVVVDLNTIDPALRATVQGFGGNRPERTPALNINVTPAIVLPNNLGEIYGSWKRIGKIYADVSNSLELPAYSVFSAGVLFRLDEAVSLSASVENIGNVIGLTEGNPRGGFVENTGQNTYFARPINGRNAVASVRFDF
;
A
#
# COMPACT_ATOMS: atom_id res chain seq x y z
N MET A 1 35.77 -26.37 -0.43
CA MET A 1 36.56 -26.68 0.81
C MET A 1 36.67 -25.41 1.61
N ARG A 2 36.35 -25.51 2.87
CA ARG A 2 36.45 -24.59 4.02
C ARG A 2 35.30 -23.54 4.14
N SER A 3 34.37 -23.98 4.94
CA SER A 3 33.49 -23.23 5.82
C SER A 3 34.25 -22.37 6.80
N GLN A 4 33.77 -21.18 7.09
CA GLN A 4 34.00 -20.56 8.42
C GLN A 4 32.65 -19.96 8.90
N LEU A 5 32.15 -20.57 9.95
CA LEU A 5 31.19 -20.04 10.89
C LEU A 5 31.77 -18.78 11.57
N TYR A 6 31.01 -17.71 11.58
CA TYR A 6 31.17 -16.67 12.59
C TYR A 6 29.95 -16.66 13.52
N THR A 7 30.19 -17.26 14.68
CA THR A 7 29.34 -17.16 15.85
C THR A 7 29.60 -15.81 16.51
N GLY A 8 28.68 -14.88 16.41
CA GLY A 8 28.67 -13.62 17.15
C GLY A 8 27.85 -13.77 18.42
N LEU A 9 28.50 -13.88 19.53
CA LEU A 9 27.97 -13.88 20.90
C LEU A 9 27.32 -12.52 21.17
N VAL A 10 26.01 -12.48 21.38
CA VAL A 10 25.32 -11.34 21.99
C VAL A 10 25.31 -11.60 23.49
N LEU A 11 26.08 -10.82 24.24
CA LEU A 11 26.00 -10.77 25.69
C LEU A 11 24.62 -10.23 26.09
N ALA A 12 23.78 -11.13 26.63
CA ALA A 12 22.60 -10.76 27.41
C ALA A 12 23.07 -10.43 28.81
N SER A 13 23.12 -9.15 29.15
CA SER A 13 23.26 -8.72 30.56
C SER A 13 21.96 -9.03 31.27
N ALA A 14 21.97 -10.13 32.03
CA ALA A 14 20.88 -10.49 32.92
C ALA A 14 20.86 -9.51 34.11
N LEU A 15 19.94 -8.54 34.09
CA LEU A 15 19.51 -7.86 35.32
C LEU A 15 18.52 -8.77 36.03
N VAL A 16 18.96 -9.38 37.11
CA VAL A 16 18.09 -10.05 38.09
C VAL A 16 17.33 -8.96 38.82
N VAL A 17 16.09 -8.71 38.42
CA VAL A 17 15.14 -7.96 39.26
C VAL A 17 14.31 -8.98 40.05
N ALA A 18 14.49 -8.95 41.35
CA ALA A 18 13.69 -9.76 42.28
C ALA A 18 12.20 -9.45 42.07
N SER A 19 11.43 -10.48 41.78
CA SER A 19 9.97 -10.40 41.73
C SER A 19 9.35 -10.17 43.10
N PRO A 20 8.44 -9.23 43.23
CA PRO A 20 7.40 -9.36 44.28
C PRO A 20 6.19 -10.08 43.66
N ALA A 21 5.85 -11.21 44.27
CA ALA A 21 4.70 -12.02 43.91
C ALA A 21 3.37 -11.33 44.30
N ALA A 22 2.39 -11.52 43.39
CA ALA A 22 0.95 -11.61 43.66
C ALA A 22 0.20 -10.41 44.24
N ALA A 23 -0.70 -9.83 43.43
CA ALA A 23 -1.86 -9.14 43.96
C ALA A 23 -3.10 -9.32 43.09
N PHE A 24 -3.58 -10.55 42.99
CA PHE A 24 -5.01 -10.78 42.76
C PHE A 24 -5.67 -10.92 44.12
N GLY A 25 -6.53 -9.91 44.47
CA GLY A 25 -7.21 -9.82 45.75
C GLY A 25 -6.68 -8.73 46.65
N GLN A 26 -6.31 -7.54 46.13
CA GLN A 26 -6.07 -6.41 47.04
C GLN A 26 -7.35 -6.10 47.81
N THR A 27 -7.41 -6.63 49.04
CA THR A 27 -8.36 -6.16 50.03
C THR A 27 -7.89 -4.80 50.50
N ARG A 28 -8.79 -3.82 50.44
CA ARG A 28 -8.59 -2.49 51.03
C ARG A 28 -9.61 -2.24 52.11
N SER A 29 -9.23 -1.43 53.07
CA SER A 29 -10.17 -0.98 54.10
C SER A 29 -11.01 0.17 53.54
N PHE A 30 -12.32 -0.01 53.50
CA PHE A 30 -13.27 0.98 53.07
C PHE A 30 -14.09 1.52 54.25
N ASP A 31 -14.36 2.81 54.26
CA ASP A 31 -15.38 3.46 55.08
C ASP A 31 -16.13 4.50 54.23
N VAL A 32 -17.05 4.02 53.42
CA VAL A 32 -17.94 4.85 52.58
C VAL A 32 -19.34 4.74 53.16
N ALA A 33 -19.89 5.85 53.68
CA ALA A 33 -21.23 5.89 54.20
C ALA A 33 -22.30 5.73 53.06
N ALA A 34 -23.49 5.27 53.43
CA ALA A 34 -24.64 5.25 52.52
C ALA A 34 -24.99 6.68 52.10
N GLN A 35 -24.92 6.97 50.81
CA GLN A 35 -25.14 8.32 50.25
C GLN A 35 -25.64 8.27 48.80
N SER A 36 -25.76 9.45 48.14
CA SER A 36 -26.09 9.47 46.74
C SER A 36 -25.08 8.71 45.90
N ALA A 37 -25.49 8.06 44.79
CA ALA A 37 -24.59 7.30 43.93
C ALA A 37 -23.51 8.20 43.32
N SER A 38 -23.83 9.44 42.95
CA SER A 38 -22.89 10.40 42.40
C SER A 38 -21.74 10.74 43.36
N THR A 39 -21.99 10.90 44.66
CA THR A 39 -20.93 11.20 45.65
C THR A 39 -20.29 9.92 46.18
N GLY A 40 -21.07 8.85 46.38
CA GLY A 40 -20.62 7.58 46.93
C GLY A 40 -19.69 6.81 46.01
N ILE A 41 -19.94 6.80 44.70
CA ILE A 41 -19.06 6.23 43.70
C ILE A 41 -17.69 6.93 43.71
N VAL A 42 -17.67 8.26 43.80
CA VAL A 42 -16.44 9.05 43.87
C VAL A 42 -15.67 8.77 45.18
N ALA A 43 -16.38 8.68 46.33
CA ALA A 43 -15.76 8.36 47.61
C ALA A 43 -15.14 6.95 47.62
N PHE A 44 -15.82 5.97 47.03
CA PHE A 44 -15.30 4.62 46.90
C PHE A 44 -14.09 4.57 45.92
N ALA A 45 -14.18 5.22 44.78
CA ALA A 45 -13.11 5.29 43.79
C ALA A 45 -11.81 5.83 44.38
N ARG A 46 -11.91 6.88 45.22
CA ARG A 46 -10.78 7.46 45.95
C ARG A 46 -10.14 6.48 46.93
N GLN A 47 -10.96 5.78 47.74
CA GLN A 47 -10.45 4.83 48.74
C GLN A 47 -9.91 3.56 48.07
N ALA A 48 -10.52 3.14 46.95
CA ALA A 48 -10.07 2.01 46.15
C ALA A 48 -8.79 2.32 45.38
N GLY A 49 -8.50 3.59 45.09
CA GLY A 49 -7.41 4.01 44.20
C GLY A 49 -7.64 3.62 42.73
N ILE A 50 -8.91 3.66 42.28
CA ILE A 50 -9.33 3.31 40.95
C ILE A 50 -10.17 4.43 40.33
N GLN A 51 -10.26 4.42 39.00
CA GLN A 51 -11.18 5.28 38.28
C GLN A 51 -12.52 4.54 38.08
N ILE A 52 -13.65 5.23 38.26
CA ILE A 52 -14.97 4.67 37.99
C ILE A 52 -15.67 5.58 36.99
N ILE A 53 -16.01 5.04 35.83
CA ILE A 53 -16.79 5.73 34.81
C ILE A 53 -18.24 5.31 34.98
N ALA A 54 -19.12 6.28 35.30
CA ALA A 54 -20.55 6.08 35.36
C ALA A 54 -21.24 7.29 34.73
N PRO A 55 -22.19 7.12 33.78
CA PRO A 55 -22.93 8.22 33.18
C PRO A 55 -23.66 9.03 34.27
N GLU A 56 -23.67 10.35 34.16
CA GLU A 56 -24.28 11.22 35.15
C GLU A 56 -25.79 10.97 35.30
N ASP A 57 -26.47 10.78 34.22
CA ASP A 57 -27.89 10.43 34.15
C ASP A 57 -28.17 9.07 34.79
N ALA A 58 -27.23 8.15 34.75
CA ALA A 58 -27.32 6.83 35.36
C ALA A 58 -27.15 6.87 36.89
N THR A 59 -26.52 7.89 37.43
CA THR A 59 -26.26 8.03 38.87
C THR A 59 -27.27 8.97 39.55
N ARG A 60 -27.96 9.81 38.79
CA ARG A 60 -28.90 10.82 39.29
C ARG A 60 -30.11 10.19 40.02
N GLY A 61 -30.37 10.62 41.28
CA GLY A 61 -31.48 10.12 42.09
C GLY A 61 -31.28 8.71 42.68
N ARG A 62 -30.13 8.06 42.42
CA ARG A 62 -29.79 6.75 43.01
C ARG A 62 -28.92 6.86 44.23
N ARG A 63 -28.89 5.81 45.08
CA ARG A 63 -28.13 5.74 46.32
C ARG A 63 -27.29 4.48 46.36
N ILE A 64 -26.12 4.56 47.03
CA ILE A 64 -25.31 3.39 47.36
C ILE A 64 -25.54 3.00 48.84
N VAL A 65 -25.30 1.73 49.10
CA VAL A 65 -25.23 1.23 50.50
C VAL A 65 -23.87 1.60 51.15
N ALA A 66 -23.80 1.57 52.49
CA ALA A 66 -22.51 1.73 53.17
C ALA A 66 -21.55 0.59 52.80
N ILE A 67 -20.30 0.93 52.41
CA ILE A 67 -19.23 -0.01 52.10
C ILE A 67 -18.19 0.15 53.22
N ARG A 68 -18.13 -0.81 54.14
CA ARG A 68 -17.23 -0.76 55.31
C ARG A 68 -16.48 -2.07 55.48
N GLY A 69 -15.22 -1.97 55.96
CA GLY A 69 -14.36 -3.09 56.29
C GLY A 69 -13.37 -3.46 55.18
N ASN A 70 -12.58 -4.49 55.40
CA ASN A 70 -11.61 -4.98 54.45
C ASN A 70 -12.33 -5.83 53.37
N LEU A 71 -12.38 -5.32 52.17
CA LEU A 71 -13.04 -5.95 51.01
C LEU A 71 -12.13 -5.94 49.80
N ALA A 72 -12.29 -6.94 48.93
CA ALA A 72 -11.72 -6.86 47.61
C ALA A 72 -12.39 -5.70 46.80
N ILE A 73 -11.63 -4.97 46.01
CA ILE A 73 -12.15 -3.84 45.22
C ILE A 73 -13.33 -4.28 44.33
N THR A 74 -13.24 -5.49 43.72
CA THR A 74 -14.29 -6.09 42.91
C THR A 74 -15.59 -6.30 43.68
N ASP A 75 -15.52 -6.69 44.96
CA ASP A 75 -16.70 -6.90 45.80
C ASP A 75 -17.34 -5.55 46.21
N GLY A 76 -16.51 -4.53 46.46
CA GLY A 76 -16.99 -3.17 46.69
C GLY A 76 -17.71 -2.62 45.45
N LEU A 77 -17.16 -2.82 44.25
CA LEU A 77 -17.77 -2.43 42.97
C LEU A 77 -19.11 -3.13 42.71
N ARG A 78 -19.17 -4.44 42.96
CA ARG A 78 -20.44 -5.20 42.84
C ARG A 78 -21.51 -4.68 43.81
N ARG A 79 -21.16 -4.39 45.06
CA ARG A 79 -22.12 -3.83 46.07
C ARG A 79 -22.63 -2.46 45.64
N ILE A 80 -21.77 -1.60 45.11
CA ILE A 80 -22.17 -0.29 44.56
C ILE A 80 -23.10 -0.48 43.39
N ALA A 81 -22.72 -1.32 42.41
CA ALA A 81 -23.51 -1.56 41.23
C ALA A 81 -24.90 -2.08 41.60
N THR A 82 -24.98 -3.12 42.43
CA THR A 82 -26.27 -3.70 42.84
C THR A 82 -27.15 -2.69 43.62
N ALA A 83 -26.56 -1.95 44.55
CA ALA A 83 -27.33 -1.01 45.37
C ALA A 83 -27.81 0.22 44.57
N SER A 84 -27.03 0.67 43.62
CA SER A 84 -27.40 1.80 42.76
C SER A 84 -28.26 1.37 41.56
N GLY A 85 -28.53 0.08 41.34
CA GLY A 85 -29.19 -0.43 40.14
C GLY A 85 -28.40 -0.17 38.86
N LEU A 86 -27.10 -0.10 38.99
CA LEU A 86 -26.13 -0.07 37.91
C LEU A 86 -25.53 -1.47 37.69
N ARG A 87 -24.97 -1.70 36.54
CA ARG A 87 -24.25 -2.92 36.24
C ARG A 87 -22.76 -2.58 36.06
N LEU A 88 -21.88 -3.38 36.66
CA LEU A 88 -20.45 -3.33 36.35
C LEU A 88 -20.21 -3.96 34.98
N VAL A 89 -19.84 -3.12 34.04
CA VAL A 89 -19.60 -3.52 32.64
C VAL A 89 -18.21 -4.13 32.46
N SER A 90 -17.20 -3.48 33.03
CA SER A 90 -15.82 -3.95 33.00
C SER A 90 -15.03 -3.41 34.18
N PHE A 91 -14.00 -4.14 34.55
CA PHE A 91 -12.99 -3.69 35.54
C PHE A 91 -11.63 -4.31 35.17
N ASP A 92 -10.68 -3.48 34.88
CA ASP A 92 -9.34 -3.88 34.43
C ASP A 92 -8.28 -3.80 35.57
N GLY A 93 -8.73 -3.68 36.83
CA GLY A 93 -7.85 -3.48 37.99
C GLY A 93 -7.58 -2.01 38.33
N ARG A 94 -7.88 -1.07 37.41
CA ARG A 94 -7.68 0.38 37.58
C ARG A 94 -8.90 1.21 37.21
N THR A 95 -9.64 0.79 36.21
CA THR A 95 -10.83 1.50 35.73
C THR A 95 -12.04 0.57 35.76
N ALA A 96 -13.10 0.98 36.43
CA ALA A 96 -14.38 0.30 36.42
C ALA A 96 -15.41 1.10 35.64
N VAL A 97 -16.18 0.43 34.76
CA VAL A 97 -17.27 1.05 33.99
C VAL A 97 -18.61 0.55 34.55
N LEU A 98 -19.46 1.48 34.95
CA LEU A 98 -20.83 1.22 35.41
C LEU A 98 -21.84 1.78 34.43
N ALA A 99 -22.89 1.00 34.09
CA ALA A 99 -23.95 1.43 33.17
C ALA A 99 -25.34 1.07 33.74
N THR A 100 -26.38 1.68 33.21
CA THR A 100 -27.77 1.35 33.52
C THR A 100 -28.17 0.02 32.91
N GLY A 101 -28.66 -0.93 33.73
CA GLY A 101 -29.28 -2.18 33.27
C GLY A 101 -30.78 -2.17 33.58
N ALA A 102 -31.63 -2.63 32.68
CA ALA A 102 -33.03 -2.90 32.97
C ALA A 102 -33.12 -4.07 33.97
N VAL A 103 -33.68 -3.85 35.16
CA VAL A 103 -33.91 -4.89 36.15
C VAL A 103 -35.31 -5.49 35.85
N ALA A 104 -35.31 -6.70 35.30
CA ALA A 104 -36.52 -7.52 35.37
C ALA A 104 -36.65 -8.06 36.82
N ALA A 105 -37.66 -7.65 37.53
CA ALA A 105 -37.97 -8.20 38.84
C ALA A 105 -38.44 -9.65 38.67
N SER A 106 -37.66 -10.61 39.14
CA SER A 106 -38.13 -12.00 39.32
C SER A 106 -38.18 -12.32 40.79
N GLN A 107 -39.40 -12.69 41.25
CA GLN A 107 -39.67 -13.18 42.58
C GLN A 107 -38.92 -14.51 42.82
N VAL A 108 -38.40 -14.64 44.04
CA VAL A 108 -37.83 -15.88 44.55
C VAL A 108 -38.92 -16.88 44.84
N SER A 109 -38.91 -18.02 44.18
CA SER A 109 -39.51 -19.28 44.64
C SER A 109 -38.49 -20.38 44.52
N GLN A 110 -38.21 -21.05 45.66
CA GLN A 110 -37.36 -22.24 45.70
C GLN A 110 -38.08 -23.40 45.06
N THR A 111 -37.45 -24.20 44.22
CA THR A 111 -37.37 -25.65 44.16
C THR A 111 -36.53 -26.16 42.98
N ASP A 112 -35.60 -26.94 43.32
CA ASP A 112 -34.82 -28.03 42.75
C ASP A 112 -34.77 -28.38 41.23
N PRO A 113 -33.83 -29.26 40.79
CA PRO A 113 -32.82 -28.86 39.75
C PRO A 113 -33.06 -29.50 38.37
N ALA A 114 -32.31 -29.03 37.39
CA ALA A 114 -32.05 -29.62 36.07
C ALA A 114 -32.91 -29.11 34.91
N THR A 115 -32.39 -28.12 34.19
CA THR A 115 -32.26 -28.14 32.70
C THR A 115 -31.44 -26.92 32.26
N PRO A 116 -30.54 -26.99 31.29
CA PRO A 116 -29.74 -25.86 30.89
C PRO A 116 -30.61 -24.85 30.11
N VAL A 117 -30.84 -23.70 30.68
CA VAL A 117 -31.48 -22.56 30.00
C VAL A 117 -30.44 -21.93 29.08
N GLY A 118 -30.73 -21.97 27.78
CA GLY A 118 -29.91 -21.32 26.76
C GLY A 118 -29.67 -19.84 27.08
N VAL A 119 -28.42 -19.48 27.05
CA VAL A 119 -27.97 -18.10 27.06
C VAL A 119 -28.50 -17.42 25.80
N GLN A 120 -29.43 -16.46 25.96
CA GLN A 120 -29.79 -15.60 24.83
C GLN A 120 -28.55 -14.82 24.42
N PRO A 121 -28.19 -14.79 23.11
CA PRO A 121 -27.05 -14.02 22.66
C PRO A 121 -27.28 -12.55 22.94
N GLU A 122 -26.30 -11.89 23.58
CA GLU A 122 -26.21 -10.44 23.60
C GLU A 122 -26.23 -9.97 22.13
N THR A 123 -27.25 -9.19 21.76
CA THR A 123 -27.26 -8.44 20.53
C THR A 123 -26.00 -7.59 20.51
N GLN A 124 -24.98 -8.00 19.75
CA GLN A 124 -23.88 -7.12 19.39
C GLN A 124 -24.49 -5.90 18.69
N GLN A 125 -24.61 -4.79 19.42
CA GLN A 125 -24.85 -3.50 18.78
C GLN A 125 -23.69 -3.30 17.80
N ALA A 126 -24.02 -3.18 16.52
CA ALA A 126 -23.05 -2.84 15.49
C ALA A 126 -22.24 -1.64 15.98
N SER A 127 -20.90 -1.81 16.05
CA SER A 127 -19.99 -0.77 16.52
C SER A 127 -20.22 0.48 15.66
N ASN A 128 -20.32 1.63 16.31
CA ASN A 128 -20.42 2.90 15.61
C ASN A 128 -19.00 3.29 15.19
N GLU A 129 -18.69 3.32 13.90
CA GLU A 129 -17.36 3.68 13.36
C GLU A 129 -16.84 5.02 13.90
N LEU A 130 -17.72 5.99 14.17
CA LEU A 130 -17.34 7.30 14.73
C LEU A 130 -17.04 7.26 16.23
N ASP A 131 -17.42 6.21 16.93
CA ASP A 131 -17.12 5.99 18.35
C ASP A 131 -15.87 5.12 18.54
N GLU A 132 -15.28 4.60 17.44
CA GLU A 132 -14.04 3.82 17.48
C GLU A 132 -12.86 4.64 17.99
N ILE A 133 -12.06 4.02 18.85
CA ILE A 133 -10.84 4.64 19.39
C ILE A 133 -9.74 4.64 18.34
N VAL A 134 -9.17 5.81 18.09
CA VAL A 134 -8.09 6.03 17.14
C VAL A 134 -6.77 6.10 17.89
N VAL A 135 -5.77 5.36 17.42
CA VAL A 135 -4.40 5.39 17.96
C VAL A 135 -3.38 5.95 16.95
N THR A 136 -3.78 6.09 15.70
CA THR A 136 -2.93 6.63 14.63
C THR A 136 -3.06 8.16 14.55
N GLY A 137 -1.93 8.86 14.48
CA GLY A 137 -1.92 10.33 14.40
C GLY A 137 -2.25 11.06 15.71
N THR A 138 -2.33 10.34 16.83
CA THR A 138 -2.50 10.90 18.17
C THR A 138 -1.74 10.07 19.21
N ARG A 139 -1.39 10.68 20.33
CA ARG A 139 -0.89 10.01 21.53
C ARG A 139 -1.84 10.15 22.72
N ALA A 140 -2.88 10.94 22.58
CA ALA A 140 -3.90 11.11 23.59
C ALA A 140 -4.76 9.84 23.71
N ARG A 141 -5.01 9.40 24.93
CA ARG A 141 -5.86 8.24 25.22
C ARG A 141 -7.34 8.56 24.98
N GLY A 142 -8.09 7.59 24.44
CA GLY A 142 -9.55 7.68 24.31
C GLY A 142 -10.04 8.67 23.24
N GLN A 143 -9.19 9.05 22.28
CA GLN A 143 -9.65 9.84 21.15
C GLN A 143 -10.45 8.95 20.20
N THR A 144 -11.67 9.37 19.88
CA THR A 144 -12.52 8.69 18.88
C THR A 144 -12.51 9.44 17.55
N VAL A 145 -13.02 8.82 16.50
CA VAL A 145 -13.18 9.49 15.20
C VAL A 145 -14.02 10.76 15.35
N LEU A 146 -15.14 10.71 16.12
CA LEU A 146 -16.03 11.86 16.35
C LEU A 146 -15.29 13.05 16.98
N THR A 147 -14.37 12.79 17.91
CA THR A 147 -13.67 13.81 18.70
C THR A 147 -12.31 14.21 18.12
N SER A 148 -11.89 13.61 17.00
CA SER A 148 -10.64 13.96 16.31
C SER A 148 -10.75 15.30 15.58
N SER A 149 -9.68 16.09 15.59
CA SER A 149 -9.54 17.33 14.81
C SER A 149 -8.95 17.10 13.42
N SER A 150 -8.76 15.85 13.00
CA SER A 150 -8.23 15.43 11.71
C SER A 150 -9.23 14.55 10.96
N ALA A 151 -9.13 14.51 9.63
CA ALA A 151 -9.85 13.54 8.82
C ALA A 151 -9.29 12.14 9.07
N VAL A 152 -10.00 11.35 9.87
CA VAL A 152 -9.63 9.98 10.26
C VAL A 152 -10.70 9.02 9.79
N THR A 153 -10.30 7.84 9.33
CA THR A 153 -11.17 6.70 9.02
C THR A 153 -10.61 5.46 9.72
N VAL A 154 -11.51 4.68 10.30
CA VAL A 154 -11.22 3.35 10.84
C VAL A 154 -11.99 2.34 9.98
N ALA A 155 -11.29 1.48 9.25
CA ALA A 155 -11.88 0.32 8.62
C ALA A 155 -11.78 -0.84 9.61
N THR A 156 -12.92 -1.24 10.12
CA THR A 156 -13.04 -2.25 11.17
C THR A 156 -12.77 -3.65 10.64
N ARG A 157 -12.63 -4.64 11.52
CA ARG A 157 -12.54 -6.05 11.14
C ARG A 157 -13.73 -6.48 10.28
N GLU A 158 -14.94 -6.03 10.61
CA GLU A 158 -16.14 -6.33 9.84
C GLU A 158 -16.11 -5.76 8.42
N ASP A 159 -15.57 -4.54 8.25
CA ASP A 159 -15.37 -3.93 6.92
C ASP A 159 -14.35 -4.71 6.09
N LEU A 160 -13.27 -5.15 6.72
CA LEU A 160 -12.26 -6.00 6.09
C LEU A 160 -12.83 -7.36 5.69
N ASP A 161 -13.62 -8.00 6.56
CA ASP A 161 -14.24 -9.30 6.28
C ASP A 161 -15.29 -9.18 5.15
N ARG A 162 -16.04 -8.07 5.09
CA ARG A 162 -17.01 -7.77 4.02
C ARG A 162 -16.32 -7.51 2.69
N LYS A 163 -15.29 -6.65 2.67
CA LYS A 163 -14.55 -6.35 1.45
C LYS A 163 -13.70 -7.54 0.99
N ALA A 164 -13.26 -8.38 1.93
CA ALA A 164 -12.35 -9.51 1.71
C ALA A 164 -11.16 -9.16 0.80
N PRO A 165 -10.38 -8.10 1.12
CA PRO A 165 -9.35 -7.59 0.23
C PRO A 165 -8.21 -8.59 0.10
N ARG A 166 -7.78 -8.86 -1.13
CA ARG A 166 -6.66 -9.78 -1.45
C ARG A 166 -5.31 -9.09 -1.35
N SER A 167 -5.27 -7.78 -1.51
CA SER A 167 -4.06 -6.97 -1.51
C SER A 167 -4.19 -5.76 -0.59
N THR A 168 -3.06 -5.16 -0.24
CA THR A 168 -3.00 -3.85 0.42
C THR A 168 -3.77 -2.80 -0.37
N ALA A 169 -3.63 -2.80 -1.69
CA ALA A 169 -4.33 -1.89 -2.58
C ALA A 169 -5.85 -1.96 -2.40
N GLN A 170 -6.43 -3.15 -2.41
CA GLN A 170 -7.88 -3.33 -2.19
C GLN A 170 -8.32 -2.94 -0.77
N ALA A 171 -7.47 -3.16 0.24
CA ALA A 171 -7.77 -2.73 1.61
C ALA A 171 -7.80 -1.19 1.72
N LEU A 172 -6.91 -0.49 1.01
CA LEU A 172 -6.89 0.98 0.97
C LEU A 172 -8.11 1.59 0.27
N GLU A 173 -8.85 0.85 -0.54
CA GLU A 173 -10.12 1.32 -1.15
C GLU A 173 -11.23 1.57 -0.11
N LEU A 174 -11.09 1.05 1.11
CA LEU A 174 -12.01 1.34 2.23
C LEU A 174 -11.82 2.76 2.79
N ILE A 175 -10.77 3.47 2.39
CA ILE A 175 -10.43 4.78 2.95
C ILE A 175 -10.89 5.87 1.96
N PRO A 176 -11.87 6.72 2.31
CA PRO A 176 -12.29 7.84 1.48
C PRO A 176 -11.11 8.74 1.11
N GLY A 177 -11.12 9.29 -0.12
CA GLY A 177 -10.05 10.17 -0.59
C GLY A 177 -8.75 9.49 -1.00
N VAL A 178 -8.61 8.18 -0.78
CA VAL A 178 -7.52 7.38 -1.33
C VAL A 178 -7.94 6.79 -2.68
N PHE A 179 -7.17 7.09 -3.70
CA PHE A 179 -7.30 6.46 -5.02
C PHE A 179 -6.20 5.41 -5.18
N VAL A 180 -6.59 4.23 -5.62
CA VAL A 180 -5.70 3.09 -5.79
C VAL A 180 -5.73 2.61 -7.22
N GLU A 181 -4.57 2.49 -7.84
CA GLU A 181 -4.39 1.85 -9.12
C GLU A 181 -4.09 0.35 -8.91
N GLY A 182 -5.10 -0.41 -8.49
CA GLY A 182 -4.99 -1.83 -8.14
C GLY A 182 -4.94 -2.79 -9.34
N SER A 183 -4.72 -2.29 -10.56
CA SER A 183 -4.70 -3.11 -11.78
C SER A 183 -3.35 -3.77 -12.06
N GLY A 184 -2.30 -3.42 -11.34
CA GLY A 184 -0.95 -4.00 -11.46
C GLY A 184 -0.80 -5.39 -10.83
N GLY A 185 -1.84 -5.93 -10.21
CA GLY A 185 -1.79 -7.17 -9.44
C GLY A 185 -1.89 -6.89 -7.93
N GLU A 186 -1.32 -7.77 -7.10
CA GLU A 186 -1.45 -7.66 -5.65
C GLU A 186 -0.35 -6.82 -4.98
N VAL A 187 0.71 -6.51 -5.71
CA VAL A 187 1.87 -5.74 -5.21
C VAL A 187 2.31 -4.66 -6.18
N SER A 188 3.16 -3.76 -5.71
CA SER A 188 3.71 -2.65 -6.49
C SER A 188 2.64 -1.73 -7.07
N ASN A 189 1.56 -1.52 -6.32
CA ASN A 189 0.47 -0.66 -6.72
C ASN A 189 0.78 0.81 -6.41
N ASN A 190 0.13 1.71 -7.16
CA ASN A 190 0.22 3.13 -6.92
C ASN A 190 -0.94 3.59 -6.04
N PHE A 191 -0.64 4.45 -5.07
CA PHE A 191 -1.62 5.05 -4.18
C PHE A 191 -1.52 6.56 -4.24
N SER A 192 -2.63 7.23 -4.35
CA SER A 192 -2.72 8.67 -4.21
C SER A 192 -3.79 9.06 -3.20
N VAL A 193 -3.59 10.19 -2.54
CA VAL A 193 -4.53 10.73 -1.56
C VAL A 193 -4.81 12.18 -1.90
N ARG A 194 -6.08 12.57 -1.90
CA ARG A 194 -6.50 13.97 -2.09
C ARG A 194 -5.84 14.63 -3.30
N GLY A 195 -5.89 13.99 -4.45
CA GLY A 195 -5.40 14.55 -5.71
C GLY A 195 -3.88 14.74 -5.80
N LEU A 196 -3.12 14.12 -4.93
CA LEU A 196 -1.67 14.02 -5.07
C LEU A 196 -1.33 13.24 -6.32
N ALA A 197 -0.31 13.67 -7.05
CA ALA A 197 0.10 13.05 -8.29
C ALA A 197 0.25 11.54 -8.11
N GLY A 198 -0.39 10.78 -8.98
CA GLY A 198 -0.26 9.34 -9.07
C GLY A 198 1.15 8.94 -9.50
N GLY A 199 1.47 7.69 -9.34
CA GLY A 199 2.77 7.13 -9.69
C GLY A 199 3.64 6.85 -8.49
N GLY A 200 3.38 5.73 -7.82
CA GLY A 200 4.12 5.25 -6.65
C GLY A 200 3.33 5.33 -5.34
N GLN A 201 4.05 5.12 -4.26
CA GLN A 201 3.48 5.08 -2.91
C GLN A 201 3.95 6.29 -2.07
N GLN A 202 4.48 7.32 -2.72
CA GLN A 202 5.34 8.34 -2.09
C GLN A 202 4.66 9.14 -0.98
N PHE A 203 3.39 9.50 -1.16
CA PHE A 203 2.69 10.41 -0.23
C PHE A 203 1.78 9.69 0.76
N VAL A 204 1.65 8.36 0.66
CA VAL A 204 0.88 7.53 1.58
C VAL A 204 1.85 6.67 2.38
N GLN A 205 2.11 7.04 3.63
CA GLN A 205 2.96 6.24 4.52
C GLN A 205 2.19 5.03 5.04
N LEU A 206 2.61 3.85 4.64
CA LEU A 206 2.09 2.60 5.19
C LEU A 206 2.82 2.28 6.50
N GLN A 207 2.04 2.01 7.53
CA GLN A 207 2.52 1.59 8.85
C GLN A 207 1.98 0.22 9.23
N GLU A 208 2.70 -0.45 10.08
CA GLU A 208 2.26 -1.63 10.79
C GLU A 208 2.51 -1.41 12.28
N ASP A 209 1.45 -1.47 13.08
CA ASP A 209 1.49 -1.22 14.53
C ASP A 209 2.14 0.12 14.91
N GLY A 210 1.89 1.16 14.08
CA GLY A 210 2.34 2.52 14.32
C GLY A 210 3.81 2.81 13.98
N LEU A 211 4.52 1.88 13.35
CA LEU A 211 5.85 2.11 12.77
C LEU A 211 5.78 2.06 11.24
N PRO A 212 6.49 2.95 10.52
CA PRO A 212 6.61 2.87 9.07
C PRO A 212 7.06 1.49 8.61
N VAL A 213 6.48 0.97 7.53
CA VAL A 213 6.99 -0.26 6.90
C VAL A 213 8.41 0.01 6.40
N PHE A 214 8.57 1.09 5.65
CA PHE A 214 9.86 1.68 5.29
C PHE A 214 9.79 3.21 5.39
N TYR A 215 10.89 3.84 5.69
CA TYR A 215 10.99 5.30 5.71
C TYR A 215 10.72 5.91 4.32
N ILE A 216 11.38 5.41 3.28
CA ILE A 216 11.01 5.72 1.90
C ILE A 216 10.01 4.66 1.46
N ASN A 217 8.77 5.09 1.32
CA ASN A 217 7.65 4.21 0.98
C ASN A 217 7.73 3.81 -0.50
N ALA A 218 8.35 2.66 -0.74
CA ALA A 218 8.43 2.02 -2.04
C ALA A 218 8.36 0.50 -1.83
N LEU A 219 7.52 -0.19 -2.59
CA LEU A 219 7.29 -1.64 -2.46
C LEU A 219 6.85 -2.11 -1.06
N SER A 220 6.28 -1.22 -0.24
CA SER A 220 5.82 -1.57 1.11
C SER A 220 4.68 -2.58 1.09
N ASP A 221 3.86 -2.57 0.05
CA ASP A 221 2.75 -3.52 -0.17
C ASP A 221 3.22 -4.95 -0.50
N THR A 222 4.51 -5.17 -0.76
CA THR A 222 5.06 -6.52 -0.94
C THR A 222 5.22 -7.29 0.38
N ILE A 223 5.39 -6.58 1.50
CA ILE A 223 5.54 -7.20 2.84
C ILE A 223 4.38 -6.89 3.78
N LEU A 224 3.50 -5.98 3.40
CA LEU A 224 2.28 -5.65 4.12
C LEU A 224 1.10 -6.14 3.31
N LYS A 225 0.45 -7.18 3.76
CA LYS A 225 -0.69 -7.83 3.09
C LYS A 225 -1.87 -7.96 4.03
N GLN A 226 -3.07 -7.97 3.47
CA GLN A 226 -4.27 -8.27 4.25
C GLN A 226 -4.31 -9.76 4.59
N GLU A 227 -4.53 -10.05 5.87
CA GLU A 227 -4.60 -11.40 6.44
C GLU A 227 -5.46 -11.40 7.71
N VAL A 228 -5.86 -12.57 8.19
CA VAL A 228 -6.70 -12.70 9.40
C VAL A 228 -6.03 -12.21 10.69
N SER A 229 -4.70 -12.01 10.68
CA SER A 229 -3.96 -11.41 11.79
C SER A 229 -4.09 -9.88 11.85
N ILE A 230 -4.63 -9.21 10.82
CA ILE A 230 -4.90 -7.76 10.86
C ILE A 230 -6.25 -7.53 11.54
N ASP A 231 -6.25 -6.71 12.56
CA ASP A 231 -7.44 -6.35 13.32
C ASP A 231 -8.26 -5.27 12.62
N ARG A 232 -7.62 -4.18 12.24
CA ARG A 232 -8.24 -3.04 11.57
C ARG A 232 -7.22 -2.17 10.85
N LEU A 233 -7.72 -1.26 10.01
CA LEU A 233 -6.93 -0.19 9.41
C LEU A 233 -7.35 1.16 9.99
N GLU A 234 -6.38 1.98 10.33
CA GLU A 234 -6.59 3.38 10.69
C GLU A 234 -5.87 4.28 9.68
N ALA A 235 -6.58 5.25 9.15
CA ALA A 235 -6.04 6.21 8.19
C ALA A 235 -6.21 7.64 8.68
N VAL A 236 -5.13 8.41 8.64
CA VAL A 236 -5.12 9.85 8.91
C VAL A 236 -4.69 10.57 7.65
N ARG A 237 -5.58 11.39 7.09
CA ARG A 237 -5.41 12.06 5.80
C ARG A 237 -5.12 13.54 5.95
N SER A 238 -4.15 13.89 6.75
CA SER A 238 -3.75 15.29 6.87
C SER A 238 -2.51 15.49 7.72
N GLY A 239 -2.23 16.72 8.03
CA GLY A 239 -1.01 17.18 8.62
C GLY A 239 -0.60 16.61 9.96
N SER A 240 -1.49 16.01 10.75
CA SER A 240 -1.09 15.29 11.97
C SER A 240 -0.27 14.04 11.64
N SER A 241 -0.49 13.44 10.46
CA SER A 241 0.33 12.34 9.96
C SER A 241 1.81 12.72 9.84
N GLY A 242 2.11 13.99 9.52
CA GLY A 242 3.47 14.48 9.37
C GLY A 242 4.24 14.72 10.67
N ILE A 243 3.59 14.64 11.84
CA ILE A 243 4.24 14.87 13.15
C ILE A 243 4.64 13.56 13.82
N LEU A 244 3.73 12.60 13.88
CA LEU A 244 3.89 11.36 14.63
C LEU A 244 4.47 10.20 13.80
N THR A 245 4.81 10.46 12.55
CA THR A 245 5.52 9.50 11.70
C THR A 245 6.54 10.19 10.83
N VAL A 246 7.55 9.45 10.39
CA VAL A 246 8.52 9.94 9.42
C VAL A 246 7.94 9.85 8.02
N ASN A 247 8.23 10.84 7.18
CA ASN A 247 7.92 10.85 5.75
C ASN A 247 6.43 10.61 5.38
N GLY A 248 5.51 10.88 6.32
CA GLY A 248 4.06 10.66 6.18
C GLY A 248 3.30 11.89 5.72
N ALA A 249 3.79 12.61 4.72
CA ALA A 249 3.33 13.94 4.40
C ALA A 249 1.89 14.05 3.89
N GLY A 250 1.38 13.09 3.11
CA GLY A 250 0.03 13.16 2.53
C GLY A 250 -1.02 12.44 3.37
N ALA A 251 -0.71 11.21 3.75
CA ALA A 251 -1.53 10.39 4.63
C ALA A 251 -0.69 9.32 5.32
N THR A 252 -1.18 8.84 6.44
CA THR A 252 -0.67 7.64 7.11
C THR A 252 -1.77 6.61 7.18
N VAL A 253 -1.50 5.39 6.74
CA VAL A 253 -2.40 4.24 6.88
C VAL A 253 -1.70 3.18 7.72
N ASN A 254 -2.26 2.88 8.87
CA ASN A 254 -1.71 1.97 9.86
C ASN A 254 -2.51 0.67 9.89
N PHE A 255 -1.87 -0.43 9.60
CA PHE A 255 -2.39 -1.79 9.75
C PHE A 255 -2.12 -2.24 11.18
N ILE A 256 -3.17 -2.38 11.94
CA ILE A 256 -3.09 -2.79 13.34
C ILE A 256 -3.28 -4.29 13.42
N THR A 257 -2.29 -4.99 13.99
CA THR A 257 -2.34 -6.44 14.14
C THR A 257 -3.07 -6.84 15.42
N ARG A 258 -3.70 -8.02 15.39
CA ARG A 258 -4.23 -8.68 16.58
C ARG A 258 -3.10 -8.99 17.54
N LYS A 259 -3.27 -8.65 18.81
CA LYS A 259 -2.24 -8.81 19.85
C LYS A 259 -2.42 -10.12 20.62
N PRO A 260 -1.35 -10.62 21.30
CA PRO A 260 -1.50 -11.69 22.28
C PRO A 260 -2.53 -11.30 23.35
N ASP A 261 -3.50 -12.19 23.60
CA ASP A 261 -4.54 -12.03 24.61
C ASP A 261 -4.11 -12.74 25.90
N PHE A 262 -4.12 -12.03 27.01
CA PHE A 262 -3.70 -12.56 28.32
C PHE A 262 -4.80 -13.30 29.07
N ASP A 263 -6.03 -13.18 28.62
CA ASP A 263 -7.19 -13.62 29.38
C ASP A 263 -7.95 -14.76 28.66
N LYS A 264 -7.85 -14.81 27.33
CA LYS A 264 -8.57 -15.82 26.51
C LYS A 264 -7.67 -16.50 25.50
N SER A 265 -7.90 -17.79 25.30
CA SER A 265 -7.44 -18.53 24.12
C SER A 265 -8.48 -18.39 23.03
N GLY A 266 -8.04 -18.26 21.80
CA GLY A 266 -8.94 -18.17 20.65
C GLY A 266 -8.18 -18.05 19.35
N GLY A 267 -8.88 -18.15 18.24
CA GLY A 267 -8.26 -18.09 16.94
C GLY A 267 -9.24 -17.96 15.79
N THR A 268 -8.69 -17.88 14.60
CA THR A 268 -9.42 -17.84 13.33
C THR A 268 -8.68 -18.74 12.34
N PHE A 269 -9.43 -19.58 11.64
CA PHE A 269 -8.96 -20.35 10.51
C PHE A 269 -9.84 -20.06 9.31
N GLN A 270 -9.26 -19.74 8.14
CA GLN A 270 -10.04 -19.38 6.96
C GLN A 270 -9.48 -20.09 5.72
N LEU A 271 -10.37 -20.67 4.93
CA LEU A 271 -10.08 -21.20 3.60
C LEU A 271 -10.69 -20.28 2.56
N THR A 272 -9.92 -19.93 1.53
CA THR A 272 -10.39 -19.06 0.43
C THR A 272 -10.10 -19.70 -0.92
N THR A 273 -11.09 -19.64 -1.81
CA THR A 273 -10.98 -20.04 -3.21
C THR A 273 -11.54 -18.99 -4.14
N SER A 274 -11.26 -19.09 -5.44
CA SER A 274 -11.72 -18.11 -6.44
C SER A 274 -11.97 -18.74 -7.80
N SER A 275 -12.58 -17.95 -8.71
CA SER A 275 -12.76 -18.32 -10.11
C SER A 275 -11.46 -18.37 -10.92
N PHE A 276 -10.33 -17.98 -10.33
CA PHE A 276 -8.99 -17.98 -10.93
C PHE A 276 -8.01 -18.87 -10.14
N GLY A 277 -8.50 -19.99 -9.62
CA GLY A 277 -7.67 -21.06 -9.08
C GLY A 277 -7.07 -20.82 -7.69
N THR A 278 -7.55 -19.81 -6.92
CA THR A 278 -7.00 -19.55 -5.59
C THR A 278 -7.20 -20.74 -4.64
N ALA A 279 -6.10 -21.16 -4.01
CA ALA A 279 -6.07 -21.99 -2.83
C ALA A 279 -5.30 -21.25 -1.73
N ARG A 280 -6.04 -20.71 -0.74
CA ARG A 280 -5.45 -19.91 0.34
C ARG A 280 -5.97 -20.39 1.69
N VAL A 281 -5.02 -20.49 2.63
CA VAL A 281 -5.27 -20.82 4.04
C VAL A 281 -4.73 -19.69 4.88
N ASP A 282 -5.58 -19.05 5.67
CA ASP A 282 -5.22 -18.09 6.70
C ASP A 282 -5.44 -18.69 8.08
N ALA A 283 -4.57 -18.39 9.03
CA ALA A 283 -4.73 -18.81 10.42
C ALA A 283 -4.23 -17.72 11.37
N PHE A 284 -4.89 -17.58 12.51
CA PHE A 284 -4.45 -16.81 13.65
C PHE A 284 -4.87 -17.52 14.93
N MET A 285 -3.99 -17.54 15.91
CA MET A 285 -4.27 -18.08 17.24
C MET A 285 -3.60 -17.21 18.30
N THR A 286 -4.28 -17.03 19.42
CA THR A 286 -3.72 -16.41 20.63
C THR A 286 -3.98 -17.29 21.83
N LYS A 287 -3.04 -17.31 22.79
CA LYS A 287 -3.15 -18.12 24.00
C LYS A 287 -2.35 -17.51 25.15
N PRO A 288 -2.95 -17.35 26.37
CA PRO A 288 -2.18 -17.14 27.58
C PRO A 288 -1.39 -18.42 27.91
N ILE A 289 -0.09 -18.28 28.15
CA ILE A 289 0.82 -19.38 28.52
C ILE A 289 1.25 -19.32 29.99
N ALA A 290 1.06 -18.13 30.62
CA ALA A 290 1.17 -17.92 32.06
C ALA A 290 0.26 -16.73 32.42
N GLU A 291 0.08 -16.47 33.73
CA GLU A 291 -0.77 -15.40 34.25
C GLU A 291 -0.51 -14.03 33.59
N ASN A 292 0.76 -13.73 33.31
CA ASN A 292 1.20 -12.46 32.76
C ASN A 292 1.92 -12.59 31.42
N THR A 293 1.81 -13.74 30.78
CA THR A 293 2.48 -14.01 29.50
C THR A 293 1.50 -14.62 28.51
N ALA A 294 1.42 -14.03 27.32
CA ALA A 294 0.60 -14.53 26.22
C ALA A 294 1.39 -14.60 24.93
N ILE A 295 0.97 -15.49 24.04
CA ILE A 295 1.55 -15.63 22.70
C ILE A 295 0.46 -15.47 21.64
N SER A 296 0.86 -15.06 20.45
CA SER A 296 0.05 -15.20 19.23
C SER A 296 0.89 -15.66 18.06
N ILE A 297 0.27 -16.42 17.17
CA ILE A 297 0.83 -16.85 15.89
C ILE A 297 -0.21 -16.65 14.80
N GLY A 298 0.21 -16.38 13.58
CA GLY A 298 -0.71 -16.22 12.45
C GLY A 298 0.00 -16.05 11.13
N GLY A 299 -0.79 -15.90 10.08
CA GLY A 299 -0.33 -15.71 8.73
C GLY A 299 -1.17 -16.44 7.71
N PHE A 300 -0.66 -16.56 6.49
CA PHE A 300 -1.30 -17.31 5.42
C PHE A 300 -0.29 -18.06 4.55
N TYR A 301 -0.80 -19.07 3.85
CA TYR A 301 -0.18 -19.69 2.67
C TYR A 301 -1.16 -19.64 1.51
N ARG A 302 -0.65 -19.38 0.28
CA ARG A 302 -1.51 -19.30 -0.89
C ARG A 302 -0.81 -19.68 -2.19
N LYS A 303 -1.65 -19.99 -3.19
CA LYS A 303 -1.31 -19.99 -4.61
C LYS A 303 -2.54 -19.69 -5.45
N ASP A 304 -2.37 -19.09 -6.62
CA ASP A 304 -3.41 -18.88 -7.64
C ASP A 304 -2.84 -18.66 -9.02
N ASP A 305 -3.69 -18.85 -10.05
CA ASP A 305 -3.33 -18.67 -11.45
C ASP A 305 -3.41 -17.20 -11.91
N GLY A 306 -3.95 -16.30 -11.02
CA GLY A 306 -4.19 -14.91 -11.33
C GLY A 306 -5.46 -14.66 -12.15
N ILE A 307 -6.05 -13.47 -11.99
CA ILE A 307 -7.25 -13.06 -12.76
C ILE A 307 -6.94 -12.97 -14.27
N ARG A 308 -5.71 -12.63 -14.60
CA ARG A 308 -5.12 -12.70 -15.94
C ARG A 308 -4.08 -13.81 -15.87
N ASP A 309 -4.44 -14.97 -16.42
CA ASP A 309 -3.68 -16.23 -16.28
C ASP A 309 -2.50 -16.27 -17.26
N PRO A 310 -1.24 -16.24 -16.77
CA PRO A 310 -0.05 -16.33 -17.60
C PRO A 310 0.30 -17.78 -18.01
N GLY A 311 -0.46 -18.77 -17.55
CA GLY A 311 -0.21 -20.19 -17.77
C GLY A 311 0.71 -20.84 -16.72
N TYR A 312 0.96 -20.15 -15.60
CA TYR A 312 1.71 -20.62 -14.44
C TYR A 312 1.12 -20.00 -13.15
N ASP A 313 1.54 -20.46 -11.96
CA ASP A 313 1.10 -19.91 -10.67
C ASP A 313 1.49 -18.41 -10.61
N ALA A 314 0.50 -17.52 -10.80
CA ALA A 314 0.74 -16.08 -10.84
C ALA A 314 1.10 -15.49 -9.47
N ASN A 315 0.51 -16.05 -8.41
CA ASN A 315 0.81 -15.68 -7.04
C ASN A 315 0.98 -16.94 -6.19
N HIS A 316 2.07 -16.98 -5.41
CA HIS A 316 2.31 -18.09 -4.49
C HIS A 316 3.26 -17.67 -3.36
N GLY A 317 3.06 -18.24 -2.17
CA GLY A 317 3.93 -17.96 -1.03
C GLY A 317 3.21 -17.87 0.30
N PHE A 318 3.89 -17.29 1.29
CA PHE A 318 3.37 -17.20 2.65
C PHE A 318 3.84 -15.96 3.40
N ILE A 319 3.05 -15.60 4.41
CA ILE A 319 3.47 -14.73 5.52
C ILE A 319 3.25 -15.52 6.81
N PHE A 320 4.23 -15.48 7.70
CA PHE A 320 4.13 -16.01 9.05
C PHE A 320 4.45 -14.90 10.06
N ARG A 321 3.67 -14.83 11.14
CA ARG A 321 3.83 -13.89 12.25
C ARG A 321 3.82 -14.62 13.57
N GLY A 322 4.58 -14.11 14.53
CA GLY A 322 4.52 -14.54 15.91
C GLY A 322 4.77 -13.37 16.84
N ALA A 323 4.12 -13.39 18.00
CA ALA A 323 4.39 -12.43 19.05
C ALA A 323 4.28 -13.08 20.44
N ILE A 324 5.10 -12.60 21.37
CA ILE A 324 5.02 -12.88 22.79
C ILE A 324 4.87 -11.57 23.54
N ALA A 325 3.93 -11.53 24.47
CA ALA A 325 3.69 -10.37 25.30
C ALA A 325 3.82 -10.75 26.78
N GLN A 326 4.49 -9.88 27.53
CA GLN A 326 4.61 -9.95 28.98
C GLN A 326 4.01 -8.69 29.58
N ARG A 327 3.11 -8.84 30.55
CA ARG A 327 2.55 -7.71 31.34
C ARG A 327 3.07 -7.74 32.76
N TRP A 328 3.16 -6.58 33.40
CA TRP A 328 3.46 -6.37 34.81
C TRP A 328 2.74 -5.13 35.30
N THR A 329 2.85 -4.82 36.58
CA THR A 329 2.19 -3.64 37.16
C THR A 329 2.61 -2.36 36.43
N GLY A 330 1.65 -1.75 35.73
CA GLY A 330 1.84 -0.50 34.98
C GLY A 330 2.59 -0.66 33.65
N GLY A 331 2.97 -1.87 33.23
CA GLY A 331 3.76 -2.02 32.00
C GLY A 331 3.45 -3.26 31.18
N LYS A 332 3.86 -3.21 29.93
CA LYS A 332 3.76 -4.31 28.96
C LYS A 332 4.89 -4.24 27.97
N LEU A 333 5.46 -5.38 27.64
CA LEU A 333 6.39 -5.57 26.52
C LEU A 333 5.82 -6.61 25.57
N THR A 334 5.80 -6.30 24.29
CA THR A 334 5.51 -7.23 23.23
C THR A 334 6.73 -7.36 22.34
N LEU A 335 7.18 -8.59 22.08
CA LEU A 335 8.18 -8.91 21.07
C LEU A 335 7.48 -9.58 19.91
N SER A 336 7.82 -9.22 18.70
CA SER A 336 7.18 -9.74 17.48
C SER A 336 8.20 -10.12 16.41
N ALA A 337 7.84 -11.10 15.60
CA ALA A 337 8.59 -11.52 14.43
C ALA A 337 7.63 -11.74 13.25
N LYS A 338 8.11 -11.44 12.04
CA LYS A 338 7.41 -11.69 10.78
C LYS A 338 8.39 -12.23 9.74
N VAL A 339 7.96 -13.24 9.00
CA VAL A 339 8.68 -13.81 7.87
C VAL A 339 7.77 -13.78 6.65
N VAL A 340 8.31 -13.36 5.52
CA VAL A 340 7.63 -13.31 4.22
C VAL A 340 8.48 -14.04 3.20
N ASP A 341 7.86 -14.91 2.41
CA ASP A 341 8.40 -15.48 1.18
C ASP A 341 7.23 -15.61 0.21
N ASP A 342 7.08 -14.62 -0.67
CA ASP A 342 5.88 -14.46 -1.49
C ASP A 342 6.23 -13.92 -2.88
N SER A 343 5.76 -14.63 -3.92
CA SER A 343 5.89 -14.28 -5.33
C SER A 343 4.56 -13.78 -5.86
N ASN A 344 4.61 -12.73 -6.68
CA ASN A 344 3.41 -12.13 -7.25
C ASN A 344 3.67 -11.71 -8.69
N ILE A 345 2.71 -11.98 -9.56
CA ILE A 345 2.74 -11.41 -10.90
C ILE A 345 2.57 -9.89 -10.84
N PHE A 346 3.25 -9.20 -11.76
CA PHE A 346 3.01 -7.78 -12.00
C PHE A 346 2.38 -7.58 -13.36
N TYR A 347 1.10 -7.20 -13.40
CA TYR A 347 0.39 -6.93 -14.63
C TYR A 347 0.78 -5.57 -15.21
N VAL A 348 1.14 -5.55 -16.48
CA VAL A 348 1.50 -4.34 -17.21
C VAL A 348 0.39 -3.88 -18.14
N GLY A 349 0.55 -2.73 -18.76
CA GLY A 349 -0.35 -2.26 -19.83
C GLY A 349 -0.37 -3.23 -21.01
N ILE A 350 -1.54 -3.41 -21.59
CA ILE A 350 -1.77 -4.23 -22.79
C ILE A 350 -2.28 -3.35 -23.92
N PRO A 351 -2.11 -3.77 -25.19
CA PRO A 351 -2.70 -3.10 -26.33
C PRO A 351 -4.22 -3.12 -26.30
N LEU A 352 -4.82 -1.96 -26.50
CA LEU A 352 -6.26 -1.74 -26.62
C LEU A 352 -6.56 -0.89 -27.85
N THR A 353 -7.82 -0.86 -28.27
CA THR A 353 -8.33 0.06 -29.29
C THR A 353 -9.46 0.94 -28.73
N GLY A 354 -9.73 2.08 -29.40
CA GLY A 354 -10.83 2.98 -29.01
C GLY A 354 -10.52 3.84 -27.79
N VAL A 355 -9.98 5.04 -27.98
CA VAL A 355 -9.51 5.93 -26.90
C VAL A 355 -10.62 6.34 -25.95
N GLY A 356 -11.75 6.82 -26.46
CA GLY A 356 -12.91 7.24 -25.66
C GLY A 356 -13.83 6.10 -25.24
N ASP A 357 -13.66 4.91 -25.84
CA ASP A 357 -14.47 3.69 -25.59
C ASP A 357 -13.53 2.48 -25.71
N PRO A 358 -12.74 2.16 -24.67
CA PRO A 358 -11.73 1.11 -24.72
C PRO A 358 -12.31 -0.25 -25.06
N LYS A 359 -11.66 -0.95 -26.01
CA LYS A 359 -12.09 -2.28 -26.48
C LYS A 359 -10.91 -3.24 -26.57
N SER A 360 -11.24 -4.52 -26.45
CA SER A 360 -10.33 -5.62 -26.76
C SER A 360 -9.93 -5.58 -28.25
N ILE A 361 -8.74 -6.06 -28.55
CA ILE A 361 -8.33 -6.35 -29.90
C ILE A 361 -8.50 -7.85 -30.20
N PRO A 362 -8.63 -8.28 -31.48
CA PRO A 362 -8.67 -9.70 -31.80
C PRO A 362 -7.50 -10.46 -31.15
N GLY A 363 -7.77 -11.59 -30.53
CA GLY A 363 -6.77 -12.43 -29.88
C GLY A 363 -6.34 -11.98 -28.46
N LEU A 364 -6.73 -10.78 -27.98
CA LEU A 364 -6.35 -10.28 -26.66
C LEU A 364 -7.54 -9.62 -25.93
N SER A 365 -7.97 -10.24 -24.84
CA SER A 365 -9.06 -9.71 -23.99
C SER A 365 -8.58 -8.53 -23.14
N ALA A 366 -9.31 -7.42 -23.14
CA ALA A 366 -9.02 -6.27 -22.30
C ALA A 366 -9.17 -6.57 -20.80
N THR A 367 -10.05 -7.50 -20.43
CA THR A 367 -10.39 -7.78 -19.03
C THR A 367 -9.68 -8.98 -18.42
N HIS A 368 -9.27 -9.98 -19.24
CA HIS A 368 -8.62 -11.21 -18.77
C HIS A 368 -7.31 -11.53 -19.49
N GLY A 369 -7.03 -10.91 -20.65
CA GLY A 369 -5.83 -11.16 -21.43
C GLY A 369 -4.60 -10.47 -20.86
N LEU A 370 -3.42 -11.03 -21.13
CA LEU A 370 -2.12 -10.42 -20.87
C LEU A 370 -1.08 -10.89 -21.90
N LEU A 371 -0.02 -10.11 -22.05
CA LEU A 371 1.08 -10.48 -22.96
C LEU A 371 2.04 -11.49 -22.33
N GLN A 372 2.15 -11.53 -21.01
CA GLN A 372 3.04 -12.44 -20.29
C GLN A 372 2.66 -13.90 -20.52
N SER A 373 3.66 -14.75 -20.69
CA SER A 373 3.48 -16.18 -20.91
C SER A 373 4.72 -16.97 -20.46
N ARG A 374 4.63 -18.28 -20.43
CA ARG A 374 5.79 -19.18 -20.20
C ARG A 374 6.89 -19.02 -21.25
N ASP A 375 6.57 -18.49 -22.43
CA ASP A 375 7.55 -18.31 -23.51
C ASP A 375 8.68 -17.32 -23.11
N PHE A 376 8.50 -16.49 -22.08
CA PHE A 376 9.50 -15.53 -21.61
C PHE A 376 10.42 -16.04 -20.49
N SER A 377 10.23 -17.26 -20.02
CA SER A 377 10.87 -17.76 -18.80
C SER A 377 12.34 -18.19 -18.94
N LEU A 378 12.93 -18.21 -20.13
CA LEU A 378 14.31 -18.68 -20.31
C LEU A 378 15.10 -17.78 -21.26
N VAL A 379 15.92 -16.88 -20.68
CA VAL A 379 16.87 -16.05 -21.42
C VAL A 379 18.30 -16.46 -21.08
N ARG A 380 19.14 -16.60 -22.11
CA ARG A 380 20.54 -16.97 -21.92
C ARG A 380 21.34 -15.84 -21.29
N THR A 381 22.29 -16.21 -20.40
CA THR A 381 23.28 -15.26 -19.89
C THR A 381 24.13 -14.67 -21.00
N ARG A 382 24.30 -13.35 -21.00
CA ARG A 382 25.22 -12.62 -21.87
C ARG A 382 26.18 -11.80 -21.02
N THR A 383 27.48 -11.91 -21.28
CA THR A 383 28.51 -11.23 -20.48
C THR A 383 29.31 -10.29 -21.37
N SER A 384 29.53 -9.06 -20.90
CA SER A 384 30.47 -8.14 -21.51
C SER A 384 31.90 -8.43 -21.02
N PRO A 385 32.85 -8.74 -21.92
CA PRO A 385 34.24 -8.94 -21.54
C PRO A 385 34.91 -7.65 -21.06
N THR A 386 34.41 -6.50 -21.47
CA THR A 386 34.97 -5.20 -21.12
C THR A 386 34.59 -4.79 -19.70
N THR A 387 33.33 -4.99 -19.31
CA THR A 387 32.82 -4.55 -18.00
C THR A 387 32.67 -5.68 -17.00
N GLY A 388 32.78 -6.94 -17.43
CA GLY A 388 32.44 -8.12 -16.64
C GLY A 388 30.96 -8.22 -16.24
N ARG A 389 30.11 -7.31 -16.71
CA ARG A 389 28.68 -7.31 -16.44
C ARG A 389 27.98 -8.38 -17.27
N SER A 390 27.08 -9.11 -16.65
CA SER A 390 26.32 -10.16 -17.33
C SER A 390 24.84 -9.83 -17.32
N PHE A 391 24.18 -9.96 -18.46
CA PHE A 391 22.75 -10.11 -18.57
C PHE A 391 22.37 -11.47 -17.96
N GLN A 392 21.58 -11.47 -16.89
CA GLN A 392 21.19 -12.69 -16.19
C GLN A 392 19.89 -13.24 -16.77
N PRO A 393 19.70 -14.57 -16.76
CA PRO A 393 18.42 -15.16 -17.08
C PRO A 393 17.33 -14.61 -16.17
N ILE A 394 16.15 -14.36 -16.74
CA ILE A 394 14.97 -13.86 -16.04
C ILE A 394 13.89 -14.92 -16.14
N ASP A 395 13.29 -15.25 -15.02
CA ASP A 395 12.11 -16.09 -14.97
C ASP A 395 10.91 -15.23 -14.55
N LEU A 396 9.92 -15.09 -15.43
CA LEU A 396 8.71 -14.33 -15.13
C LEU A 396 7.78 -15.07 -14.16
N GLU A 397 7.93 -16.39 -13.99
CA GLU A 397 7.21 -17.17 -12.99
C GLU A 397 7.60 -16.76 -11.56
N ASP A 398 8.86 -16.35 -11.33
CA ASP A 398 9.28 -15.74 -10.06
C ASP A 398 8.51 -14.43 -9.77
N GLY A 399 8.14 -13.67 -10.80
CA GLY A 399 7.42 -12.40 -10.68
C GLY A 399 8.14 -11.40 -9.78
N VAL A 400 7.37 -10.74 -8.90
CA VAL A 400 7.89 -9.90 -7.80
C VAL A 400 8.08 -10.80 -6.59
N HIS A 401 9.23 -11.45 -6.52
CA HIS A 401 9.56 -12.36 -5.44
C HIS A 401 10.17 -11.61 -4.25
N THR A 402 9.50 -11.64 -3.12
CA THR A 402 9.88 -10.92 -1.91
C THR A 402 10.22 -11.87 -0.78
N LYS A 403 11.40 -11.69 -0.20
CA LYS A 403 11.83 -12.32 1.06
C LYS A 403 12.08 -11.26 2.11
N ALA A 404 11.43 -11.38 3.26
CA ALA A 404 11.63 -10.44 4.34
C ALA A 404 11.58 -11.10 5.72
N GLN A 405 12.33 -10.53 6.64
CA GLN A 405 12.30 -10.85 8.05
C GLN A 405 12.22 -9.55 8.84
N SER A 406 11.26 -9.47 9.75
CA SER A 406 11.10 -8.30 10.61
C SER A 406 11.04 -8.74 12.07
N TYR A 407 11.70 -7.99 12.95
CA TYR A 407 11.72 -8.21 14.38
C TYR A 407 11.38 -6.90 15.08
N GLY A 408 10.39 -6.93 15.96
CA GLY A 408 9.90 -5.73 16.60
C GLY A 408 9.77 -5.87 18.11
N TYR A 409 9.75 -4.72 18.78
CA TYR A 409 9.38 -4.59 20.18
C TYR A 409 8.44 -3.41 20.36
N ASP A 410 7.55 -3.55 21.34
CA ASP A 410 6.63 -2.49 21.80
C ASP A 410 6.56 -2.55 23.31
N LEU A 411 7.12 -1.53 23.98
CA LEU A 411 7.19 -1.36 25.42
C LEU A 411 6.36 -0.16 25.84
N THR A 412 5.50 -0.35 26.82
CA THR A 412 4.81 0.74 27.50
C THR A 412 5.00 0.58 29.02
N GLN A 413 5.22 1.70 29.73
CA GLN A 413 5.38 1.73 31.18
C GLN A 413 4.75 3.00 31.75
N ASP A 414 3.80 2.84 32.65
CA ASP A 414 3.29 3.94 33.43
C ASP A 414 4.30 4.29 34.56
N ILE A 415 4.57 5.56 34.72
CA ILE A 415 5.46 6.10 35.76
C ILE A 415 4.62 7.02 36.65
N GLY A 416 4.25 6.52 37.81
CA GLY A 416 3.25 7.17 38.65
C GLY A 416 1.86 7.15 38.02
N SER A 417 1.04 8.17 38.31
CA SER A 417 -0.34 8.30 37.79
C SER A 417 -0.44 9.00 36.45
N ASP A 418 0.51 9.88 36.15
CA ASP A 418 0.37 10.90 35.13
C ASP A 418 1.32 10.72 33.94
N PHE A 419 2.35 9.92 34.11
CA PHE A 419 3.33 9.72 33.01
C PHE A 419 3.26 8.32 32.45
N ASN A 420 3.36 8.24 31.11
CA ASN A 420 3.49 6.99 30.40
C ASN A 420 4.73 7.04 29.50
N PHE A 421 5.67 6.17 29.72
CA PHE A 421 6.81 5.94 28.82
C PHE A 421 6.43 4.92 27.77
N PHE A 422 6.83 5.16 26.54
CA PHE A 422 6.70 4.20 25.45
C PHE A 422 8.00 4.11 24.64
N ALA A 423 8.30 2.92 24.17
CA ALA A 423 9.39 2.69 23.23
C ALA A 423 9.02 1.53 22.33
N ARG A 424 9.03 1.76 21.02
CA ARG A 424 8.80 0.73 20.03
C ARG A 424 9.83 0.81 18.91
N GLY A 425 10.16 -0.31 18.34
CA GLY A 425 11.12 -0.36 17.25
C GLY A 425 10.96 -1.62 16.43
N ARG A 426 11.41 -1.55 15.18
CA ARG A 426 11.42 -2.67 14.25
C ARG A 426 12.65 -2.64 13.38
N TYR A 427 13.30 -3.79 13.29
CA TYR A 427 14.33 -4.08 12.30
C TYR A 427 13.73 -4.93 11.20
N THR A 428 13.95 -4.53 9.96
CA THR A 428 13.51 -5.27 8.77
C THR A 428 14.69 -5.54 7.86
N ASN A 429 14.87 -6.81 7.47
CA ASN A 429 15.76 -7.25 6.41
C ASN A 429 14.88 -7.71 5.25
N PHE A 430 14.97 -7.00 4.14
CA PHE A 430 14.11 -7.16 2.97
C PHE A 430 14.94 -7.35 1.72
N GLY A 431 14.50 -8.25 0.86
CA GLY A 431 15.01 -8.44 -0.50
C GLY A 431 13.85 -8.72 -1.44
N THR A 432 13.92 -8.16 -2.64
CA THR A 432 12.99 -8.49 -3.72
C THR A 432 13.74 -8.58 -5.05
N ASP A 433 13.38 -9.57 -5.85
CA ASP A 433 13.67 -9.65 -7.27
C ASP A 433 12.37 -9.30 -8.01
N PHE A 434 12.38 -8.19 -8.72
CA PHE A 434 11.24 -7.72 -9.50
C PHE A 434 11.45 -8.14 -10.96
N ASN A 435 10.91 -9.30 -11.34
CA ASN A 435 10.94 -9.81 -12.71
C ASN A 435 9.63 -9.43 -13.39
N SER A 436 9.70 -8.62 -14.45
CA SER A 436 8.51 -8.19 -15.18
C SER A 436 8.83 -7.77 -16.60
N ILE A 437 7.80 -7.69 -17.39
CA ILE A 437 7.84 -7.00 -18.67
C ILE A 437 7.17 -5.64 -18.55
N PHE A 438 7.56 -4.70 -19.39
CA PHE A 438 6.93 -3.39 -19.52
C PHE A 438 6.73 -3.07 -20.99
N SER A 439 5.64 -2.38 -21.34
CA SER A 439 5.52 -1.79 -22.68
C SER A 439 6.67 -0.79 -22.89
N TYR A 440 7.34 -0.88 -24.04
CA TYR A 440 8.48 0.03 -24.32
C TYR A 440 8.00 1.45 -24.50
N ASP A 441 7.32 1.71 -25.56
CA ASP A 441 6.52 2.90 -25.83
C ASP A 441 5.52 2.58 -26.96
N ASN A 442 4.78 3.57 -27.39
CA ASN A 442 3.81 3.40 -28.45
C ASN A 442 4.44 3.14 -29.82
N SER A 443 5.66 3.61 -30.06
CA SER A 443 6.39 3.32 -31.30
C SER A 443 6.73 1.84 -31.45
N GLY A 444 6.72 1.11 -30.33
CA GLY A 444 6.95 -0.32 -30.29
C GLY A 444 5.74 -1.18 -30.69
N LEU A 445 4.53 -0.60 -30.81
CA LEU A 445 3.31 -1.32 -31.22
C LEU A 445 2.94 -0.94 -32.65
N GLY A 446 2.78 -1.92 -33.55
CA GLY A 446 2.42 -1.64 -34.91
C GLY A 446 2.17 -2.90 -35.76
N LEU A 447 1.71 -2.69 -36.98
CA LEU A 447 1.55 -3.79 -37.92
C LEU A 447 2.91 -4.43 -38.21
N ALA A 448 2.94 -5.75 -38.23
CA ALA A 448 4.15 -6.52 -38.55
C ALA A 448 4.71 -6.19 -39.94
N SER A 449 3.83 -6.02 -40.93
CA SER A 449 4.22 -5.62 -42.29
C SER A 449 4.90 -4.26 -42.31
N ASP A 450 4.34 -3.26 -41.62
CA ASP A 450 4.90 -1.90 -41.61
C ASP A 450 6.25 -1.85 -40.89
N ARG A 451 6.39 -2.59 -39.78
CA ARG A 451 7.67 -2.67 -39.06
C ARG A 451 8.77 -3.28 -39.91
N LEU A 452 8.47 -4.28 -40.76
CA LEU A 452 9.45 -4.89 -41.68
C LEU A 452 9.75 -4.03 -42.90
N ALA A 453 8.79 -3.27 -43.38
CA ALA A 453 8.94 -2.48 -44.59
C ALA A 453 9.49 -1.07 -44.38
N ASN A 454 8.99 -0.39 -43.33
CA ASN A 454 9.14 1.06 -43.16
C ASN A 454 10.06 1.48 -42.02
N ASN A 455 10.52 0.55 -41.16
CA ASN A 455 11.43 0.88 -40.07
C ASN A 455 12.88 1.05 -40.62
N PRO A 456 13.57 2.18 -40.36
CA PRO A 456 14.96 2.38 -40.76
C PRO A 456 15.92 1.27 -40.34
N THR A 457 15.72 0.71 -39.15
CA THR A 457 16.50 -0.44 -38.67
C THR A 457 16.29 -1.68 -39.50
N SER A 458 15.08 -1.91 -40.01
CA SER A 458 14.77 -3.04 -40.91
C SER A 458 15.52 -2.91 -42.24
N ALA A 459 15.52 -1.70 -42.84
CA ALA A 459 16.28 -1.43 -44.06
C ALA A 459 17.80 -1.65 -43.87
N GLN A 460 18.35 -1.17 -42.74
CA GLN A 460 19.75 -1.39 -42.40
C GLN A 460 20.06 -2.87 -42.13
N THR A 461 19.14 -3.60 -41.48
CA THR A 461 19.26 -5.05 -41.27
C THR A 461 19.30 -5.80 -42.63
N LEU A 462 18.38 -5.51 -43.50
CA LEU A 462 18.35 -6.14 -44.83
C LEU A 462 19.65 -5.86 -45.59
N ALA A 463 20.08 -4.59 -45.64
CA ALA A 463 21.31 -4.19 -46.35
C ALA A 463 22.55 -4.93 -45.82
N ARG A 464 22.64 -5.18 -44.52
CA ARG A 464 23.73 -5.92 -43.88
C ARG A 464 23.83 -7.36 -44.35
N PHE A 465 22.71 -8.02 -44.61
CA PHE A 465 22.65 -9.42 -45.01
C PHE A 465 22.51 -9.64 -46.52
N VAL A 466 22.51 -8.60 -47.33
CA VAL A 466 22.60 -8.72 -48.81
C VAL A 466 23.79 -9.54 -49.27
N PRO A 467 25.02 -9.38 -48.72
CA PRO A 467 26.15 -10.22 -49.09
C PRO A 467 25.94 -11.71 -48.83
N GLN A 468 25.07 -12.08 -47.84
CA GLN A 468 24.68 -13.46 -47.57
C GLN A 468 23.47 -13.93 -48.40
N GLY A 469 23.03 -13.13 -49.35
CA GLY A 469 21.93 -13.44 -50.25
C GLY A 469 20.55 -13.03 -49.76
N ALA A 470 20.44 -12.17 -48.72
CA ALA A 470 19.16 -11.66 -48.29
C ALA A 470 18.51 -10.76 -49.32
N ASN A 471 17.20 -10.92 -49.56
CA ASN A 471 16.42 -10.05 -50.42
C ASN A 471 15.11 -9.54 -49.80
N LYS A 472 14.74 -10.04 -48.61
CA LYS A 472 13.56 -9.62 -47.85
C LYS A 472 13.71 -9.93 -46.37
N LEU A 473 12.84 -9.32 -45.57
CA LEU A 473 12.67 -9.64 -44.14
C LEU A 473 11.42 -10.48 -43.92
N GLY A 474 11.41 -11.23 -42.82
CA GLY A 474 10.29 -12.00 -42.35
C GLY A 474 10.26 -12.04 -40.82
N LEU A 475 9.19 -12.54 -40.24
CA LEU A 475 9.10 -12.92 -38.86
C LEU A 475 9.26 -14.43 -38.70
N ARG A 476 9.94 -14.86 -37.65
CA ARG A 476 10.07 -16.25 -37.26
C ARG A 476 9.58 -16.42 -35.84
N TYR A 477 8.63 -17.29 -35.58
CA TYR A 477 8.27 -17.65 -34.19
C TYR A 477 9.42 -18.39 -33.52
N VAL A 478 9.77 -17.98 -32.30
CA VAL A 478 10.91 -18.53 -31.57
C VAL A 478 10.66 -19.98 -31.13
N ASP A 479 9.44 -20.30 -30.71
CA ASP A 479 9.04 -21.61 -30.19
C ASP A 479 8.89 -22.70 -31.29
N THR A 480 8.37 -22.34 -32.46
CA THR A 480 8.11 -23.29 -33.57
C THR A 480 9.10 -23.21 -34.70
N GLY A 481 9.85 -22.09 -34.81
CA GLY A 481 10.69 -21.82 -35.97
C GLY A 481 9.91 -21.45 -37.26
N GLN A 482 8.58 -21.35 -37.18
CA GLN A 482 7.74 -20.99 -38.35
C GLN A 482 8.07 -19.59 -38.84
N VAL A 483 8.37 -19.49 -40.16
CA VAL A 483 8.65 -18.22 -40.81
C VAL A 483 7.39 -17.68 -41.48
N ILE A 484 7.09 -16.40 -41.25
CA ILE A 484 5.99 -15.65 -41.85
C ILE A 484 6.59 -14.52 -42.69
N THR A 485 6.20 -14.45 -43.95
CA THR A 485 6.66 -13.40 -44.88
C THR A 485 5.56 -13.00 -45.86
N GLY A 486 5.67 -11.80 -46.41
CA GLY A 486 4.66 -11.19 -47.26
C GLY A 486 3.57 -10.46 -46.48
N THR A 487 3.18 -9.30 -47.00
CA THR A 487 2.27 -8.35 -46.32
C THR A 487 0.95 -8.98 -45.85
N ALA A 488 0.33 -9.80 -46.74
CA ALA A 488 -0.95 -10.43 -46.41
C ALA A 488 -0.85 -11.40 -45.22
N ALA A 489 0.20 -12.25 -45.17
CA ALA A 489 0.41 -13.20 -44.07
C ALA A 489 0.79 -12.50 -42.79
N LEU A 490 1.63 -11.46 -42.84
CA LEU A 490 2.02 -10.66 -41.68
C LEU A 490 0.81 -9.94 -41.10
N ASN A 491 -0.08 -9.37 -41.91
CA ASN A 491 -1.29 -8.68 -41.44
C ASN A 491 -2.39 -9.64 -40.95
N ALA A 492 -2.26 -10.94 -41.19
CA ALA A 492 -3.19 -11.96 -40.70
C ALA A 492 -2.78 -12.57 -39.34
N ILE A 493 -1.60 -12.22 -38.78
CA ILE A 493 -1.14 -12.73 -37.48
C ILE A 493 -2.20 -12.45 -36.44
N ASN A 494 -2.66 -13.48 -35.71
CA ASN A 494 -3.64 -13.43 -34.62
C ASN A 494 -4.94 -12.66 -34.93
N GLY A 495 -5.25 -12.43 -36.21
CA GLY A 495 -6.40 -11.67 -36.70
C GLY A 495 -6.28 -10.16 -36.49
N ASN A 496 -5.13 -9.67 -35.99
CA ASN A 496 -4.87 -8.24 -35.76
C ASN A 496 -3.61 -7.73 -36.49
N GLY A 497 -2.72 -8.60 -36.90
CA GLY A 497 -1.48 -8.26 -37.62
C GLY A 497 -0.44 -7.48 -36.78
N LEU A 498 -0.66 -7.34 -35.48
CA LEU A 498 0.19 -6.52 -34.64
C LEU A 498 1.36 -7.30 -34.05
N ILE A 499 2.48 -6.60 -33.89
CA ILE A 499 3.61 -6.99 -33.05
C ILE A 499 3.89 -5.89 -32.04
N ALA A 500 4.38 -6.28 -30.86
CA ALA A 500 4.70 -5.37 -29.78
C ALA A 500 6.18 -5.49 -29.37
N GLU A 501 6.82 -4.34 -29.18
CA GLU A 501 8.09 -4.26 -28.50
C GLU A 501 7.85 -4.02 -27.02
N SER A 502 8.46 -4.85 -26.19
CA SER A 502 8.39 -4.77 -24.75
C SER A 502 9.78 -4.80 -24.16
N VAL A 503 9.90 -4.34 -22.92
CA VAL A 503 11.12 -4.45 -22.12
C VAL A 503 10.91 -5.52 -21.09
N ILE A 504 11.83 -6.47 -21.02
CA ILE A 504 11.97 -7.37 -19.87
C ILE A 504 13.05 -6.83 -18.96
N GLY A 505 12.87 -6.98 -17.64
CA GLY A 505 13.87 -6.56 -16.68
C GLY A 505 13.73 -7.29 -15.36
N ARG A 506 14.90 -7.53 -14.72
CA ARG A 506 15.01 -7.94 -13.34
C ARG A 506 15.62 -6.80 -12.54
N ASN A 507 14.87 -6.30 -11.58
CA ASN A 507 15.36 -5.32 -10.63
C ASN A 507 15.48 -5.97 -9.25
N ARG A 508 16.72 -6.14 -8.79
CA ARG A 508 17.02 -6.64 -7.45
C ARG A 508 17.12 -5.48 -6.49
N ALA A 509 16.28 -5.46 -5.47
CA ALA A 509 16.35 -4.49 -4.40
C ALA A 509 16.53 -5.18 -3.05
N SER A 510 17.30 -4.58 -2.16
CA SER A 510 17.36 -4.99 -0.76
C SER A 510 17.37 -3.79 0.17
N VAL A 511 16.74 -3.94 1.33
CA VAL A 511 16.66 -2.92 2.37
C VAL A 511 16.92 -3.56 3.72
N LYS A 512 17.85 -3.00 4.47
CA LYS A 512 18.04 -3.29 5.90
C LYS A 512 17.74 -2.01 6.65
N GLU A 513 16.65 -2.00 7.39
CA GLU A 513 16.16 -0.77 8.01
C GLU A 513 15.76 -1.03 9.47
N PHE A 514 16.17 -0.11 10.33
CA PHE A 514 15.71 -0.03 11.72
C PHE A 514 14.95 1.29 11.91
N ASN A 515 13.73 1.19 12.40
CA ASN A 515 12.87 2.30 12.77
C ASN A 515 12.57 2.22 14.27
N SER A 516 12.59 3.33 14.97
CA SER A 516 12.12 3.40 16.35
C SER A 516 11.39 4.70 16.66
N ASP A 517 10.49 4.62 17.62
CA ASP A 517 9.73 5.74 18.18
C ASP A 517 9.72 5.60 19.70
N THR A 518 10.23 6.60 20.40
CA THR A 518 10.37 6.56 21.86
C THR A 518 9.96 7.91 22.44
N GLY A 519 9.25 7.90 23.55
CA GLY A 519 8.84 9.14 24.18
C GLY A 519 8.17 8.93 25.53
N ILE A 520 7.76 10.05 26.10
CA ILE A 520 7.03 10.13 27.35
C ILE A 520 5.79 11.00 27.14
N THR A 521 4.66 10.53 27.62
CA THR A 521 3.39 11.27 27.64
C THR A 521 3.07 11.65 29.08
N TRP A 522 2.91 12.94 29.33
CA TRP A 522 2.29 13.46 30.55
C TRP A 522 0.81 13.64 30.28
N GLN A 523 -0.01 13.02 31.11
CA GLN A 523 -1.46 13.00 30.95
C GLN A 523 -2.16 13.40 32.24
N THR A 524 -3.03 14.38 32.08
CA THR A 524 -3.98 14.81 33.12
C THR A 524 -5.40 14.60 32.59
N PRO A 525 -6.47 14.82 33.38
CA PRO A 525 -7.84 14.72 32.85
C PRO A 525 -8.15 15.65 31.68
N THR A 526 -7.45 16.78 31.57
CA THR A 526 -7.73 17.80 30.54
C THR A 526 -6.60 18.01 29.56
N ASN A 527 -5.40 17.48 29.80
CA ASN A 527 -4.24 17.70 28.94
C ASN A 527 -3.44 16.42 28.71
N SER A 528 -2.92 16.27 27.50
CA SER A 528 -2.02 15.19 27.11
C SER A 528 -0.84 15.73 26.30
N LEU A 529 0.29 15.93 26.97
CA LEU A 529 1.54 16.38 26.35
C LEU A 529 2.48 15.19 26.10
N THR A 530 2.91 15.00 24.88
CA THR A 530 3.91 13.98 24.53
C THR A 530 5.17 14.64 23.98
N LEU A 531 6.30 14.23 24.51
CA LEU A 531 7.63 14.52 23.99
C LEU A 531 8.26 13.21 23.50
N GLY A 532 8.75 13.19 22.27
CA GLY A 532 9.30 11.97 21.70
C GLY A 532 10.31 12.19 20.59
N GLY A 533 10.89 11.10 20.14
CA GLY A 533 11.85 11.07 19.08
C GLY A 533 11.67 9.86 18.16
N LEU A 534 11.87 10.08 16.88
CA LEU A 534 11.88 9.05 15.86
C LEU A 534 13.29 8.90 15.32
N PHE A 535 13.72 7.66 15.16
CA PHE A 535 15.02 7.33 14.60
C PHE A 535 14.87 6.29 13.50
N THR A 536 15.53 6.54 12.36
CA THR A 536 15.61 5.59 11.26
C THR A 536 17.05 5.45 10.79
N ARG A 537 17.47 4.22 10.56
CA ARG A 537 18.72 3.91 9.86
C ARG A 537 18.46 2.85 8.81
N SER A 538 18.80 3.16 7.55
CA SER A 538 18.54 2.29 6.40
C SER A 538 19.81 2.10 5.57
N SER A 539 19.97 0.90 5.05
CA SER A 539 20.94 0.57 4.00
C SER A 539 20.20 -0.08 2.86
N ARG A 540 20.33 0.48 1.67
CA ARG A 540 19.63 0.06 0.47
C ARG A 540 20.62 -0.34 -0.61
N TYR A 541 20.24 -1.37 -1.35
CA TYR A 541 20.90 -1.79 -2.58
C TYR A 541 19.84 -1.95 -3.65
N ASN A 542 20.12 -1.48 -4.85
CA ASN A 542 19.27 -1.66 -6.01
C ASN A 542 20.14 -1.92 -7.22
N ASP A 543 19.76 -2.88 -8.06
CA ASP A 543 20.51 -3.27 -9.24
C ASP A 543 19.56 -3.74 -10.34
N ALA A 544 19.54 -3.02 -11.44
CA ALA A 544 18.89 -3.50 -12.65
C ALA A 544 19.81 -4.50 -13.33
N ILE A 545 19.41 -5.76 -13.36
CA ILE A 545 20.19 -6.87 -13.91
C ILE A 545 19.40 -7.46 -15.06
N GLY A 546 19.95 -7.43 -16.28
CA GLY A 546 19.30 -8.11 -17.39
C GLY A 546 18.09 -7.38 -17.96
N THR A 547 18.21 -6.08 -18.22
CA THR A 547 17.20 -5.37 -19.01
C THR A 547 17.42 -5.60 -20.51
N ALA A 548 16.36 -5.91 -21.24
CA ALA A 548 16.42 -6.13 -22.68
C ALA A 548 15.11 -5.73 -23.35
N THR A 549 15.16 -5.31 -24.61
CA THR A 549 13.96 -5.19 -25.43
C THR A 549 13.74 -6.46 -26.23
N PHE A 550 12.49 -6.82 -26.46
CA PHE A 550 12.12 -8.00 -27.20
C PHE A 550 10.80 -7.79 -27.98
N LEU A 551 10.59 -8.62 -29.00
CA LEU A 551 9.42 -8.60 -29.86
C LEU A 551 8.50 -9.78 -29.58
N THR A 552 7.20 -9.51 -29.57
CA THR A 552 6.15 -10.52 -29.51
C THR A 552 5.09 -10.27 -30.58
N ASP A 553 4.32 -11.28 -30.88
CA ASP A 553 3.00 -11.09 -31.43
C ASP A 553 2.05 -10.47 -30.37
N VAL A 554 0.86 -10.09 -30.78
CA VAL A 554 -0.13 -9.49 -29.89
C VAL A 554 -1.31 -10.44 -29.76
N GLN A 555 -1.32 -11.20 -28.68
CA GLN A 555 -2.41 -12.12 -28.30
C GLN A 555 -2.34 -12.40 -26.78
N ASP A 556 -3.36 -13.07 -26.29
CA ASP A 556 -3.32 -13.60 -24.93
C ASP A 556 -2.21 -14.65 -24.82
N ARG A 557 -1.32 -14.48 -23.83
CA ARG A 557 -0.08 -15.28 -23.69
C ARG A 557 0.78 -15.17 -24.95
N ALA A 558 1.23 -13.95 -25.25
CA ALA A 558 1.99 -13.62 -26.45
C ALA A 558 3.23 -14.51 -26.64
N ARG A 559 3.62 -14.70 -27.90
CA ARG A 559 4.77 -15.52 -28.32
C ARG A 559 5.88 -14.62 -28.83
N ARG A 560 7.13 -14.96 -28.56
CA ARG A 560 8.28 -14.21 -29.07
C ARG A 560 8.44 -14.43 -30.59
N VAL A 561 8.85 -13.38 -31.30
CA VAL A 561 9.12 -13.39 -32.73
C VAL A 561 10.49 -12.79 -33.02
N ASP A 562 11.23 -13.43 -33.92
CA ASP A 562 12.46 -12.90 -34.48
C ASP A 562 12.17 -12.15 -35.77
N VAL A 563 12.93 -11.07 -36.03
CA VAL A 563 13.05 -10.43 -37.35
C VAL A 563 14.22 -11.05 -38.06
N VAL A 564 13.95 -11.79 -39.13
CA VAL A 564 14.94 -12.56 -39.88
C VAL A 564 15.12 -12.06 -41.32
N ALA A 565 16.36 -12.08 -41.78
CA ALA A 565 16.69 -11.82 -43.17
C ALA A 565 16.61 -13.13 -43.98
N LEU A 566 15.88 -13.10 -45.09
CA LEU A 566 15.56 -14.26 -45.93
C LEU A 566 16.14 -14.11 -47.30
N ASN A 567 16.64 -15.22 -47.86
CA ASN A 567 16.99 -15.29 -49.29
C ASN A 567 15.74 -15.55 -50.15
N ALA A 568 15.94 -15.67 -51.49
CA ALA A 568 14.87 -15.90 -52.43
C ALA A 568 14.08 -17.21 -52.18
N ALA A 569 14.73 -18.21 -51.58
CA ALA A 569 14.12 -19.50 -51.22
C ALA A 569 13.45 -19.50 -49.85
N ASN A 570 13.33 -18.36 -49.17
CA ASN A 570 12.83 -18.18 -47.78
C ASN A 570 13.72 -18.81 -46.71
N ASN A 571 14.97 -19.15 -46.99
CA ASN A 571 15.89 -19.59 -45.95
C ASN A 571 16.43 -18.38 -45.17
N VAL A 572 16.55 -18.54 -43.86
CA VAL A 572 17.14 -17.54 -42.96
C VAL A 572 18.65 -17.45 -43.20
N VAL A 573 19.14 -16.27 -43.55
CA VAL A 573 20.57 -15.98 -43.78
C VAL A 573 21.15 -15.02 -42.74
N GLY A 574 20.32 -14.42 -41.90
CA GLY A 574 20.71 -13.57 -40.78
C GLY A 574 19.52 -13.15 -39.93
N SER A 575 19.76 -12.55 -38.79
CA SER A 575 18.72 -12.12 -37.83
C SER A 575 19.06 -10.76 -37.21
N LEU A 576 18.03 -9.90 -37.12
CA LEU A 576 18.12 -8.69 -36.32
C LEU A 576 18.04 -9.02 -34.83
N THR A 577 17.20 -9.99 -34.49
CA THR A 577 16.90 -10.38 -33.10
C THR A 577 17.52 -11.72 -32.74
N GLU A 578 17.71 -11.97 -31.46
CA GLU A 578 18.10 -13.27 -30.91
C GLU A 578 17.02 -13.80 -30.00
N ASN A 579 16.30 -14.86 -30.39
CA ASN A 579 15.20 -15.45 -29.63
C ASN A 579 14.13 -14.38 -29.18
N GLY A 580 13.81 -13.47 -30.11
CA GLY A 580 12.91 -12.35 -29.89
C GLY A 580 13.59 -11.08 -29.37
N PHE A 581 14.80 -11.16 -28.79
CA PHE A 581 15.48 -10.00 -28.21
C PHE A 581 16.08 -9.08 -29.27
N LEU A 582 15.77 -7.78 -29.20
CA LEU A 582 16.30 -6.72 -30.05
C LEU A 582 17.58 -6.12 -29.48
N THR A 583 17.62 -5.88 -28.18
CA THR A 583 18.77 -5.26 -27.50
C THR A 583 18.89 -5.83 -26.10
N TYR A 584 20.11 -5.89 -25.62
CA TYR A 584 20.45 -6.16 -24.23
C TYR A 584 20.88 -4.86 -23.55
N GLY A 585 20.47 -4.63 -22.28
CA GLY A 585 20.83 -3.44 -21.51
C GLY A 585 20.06 -2.18 -21.88
N THR A 586 18.74 -2.15 -21.72
CA THR A 586 17.90 -1.03 -22.19
C THR A 586 17.87 0.16 -21.22
N PHE A 587 17.81 -0.04 -19.91
CA PHE A 587 17.58 0.98 -18.89
C PHE A 587 18.77 1.30 -17.98
N GLY A 588 19.97 1.26 -18.46
CA GLY A 588 21.12 1.61 -17.64
C GLY A 588 21.36 0.60 -16.53
N GLU A 589 22.05 -0.45 -16.84
CA GLU A 589 22.47 -1.45 -15.88
C GLU A 589 23.53 -0.90 -14.95
N GLY A 590 23.22 -0.74 -13.70
CA GLY A 590 24.23 -0.33 -12.71
C GLY A 590 23.69 -0.43 -11.30
N PRO A 591 24.50 -0.99 -10.38
CA PRO A 591 24.10 -1.06 -8.99
C PRO A 591 24.06 0.32 -8.37
N SER A 592 23.09 0.56 -7.49
CA SER A 592 23.11 1.70 -6.60
C SER A 592 23.10 1.24 -5.15
N ARG A 593 23.81 1.95 -4.31
CA ARG A 593 23.89 1.72 -2.87
C ARG A 593 23.56 3.01 -2.16
N ALA A 594 22.63 2.99 -1.22
CA ALA A 594 22.32 4.15 -0.41
C ALA A 594 22.38 3.79 1.07
N LYS A 595 22.96 4.69 1.86
CA LYS A 595 22.85 4.67 3.32
C LYS A 595 22.12 5.93 3.73
N PHE A 596 21.16 5.75 4.59
CA PHE A 596 20.30 6.81 5.02
C PHE A 596 20.15 6.76 6.54
N SER A 597 20.09 7.93 7.17
CA SER A 597 19.75 8.09 8.57
C SER A 597 18.84 9.30 8.76
N SER A 598 17.85 9.15 9.62
CA SER A 598 16.98 10.24 10.07
C SER A 598 16.92 10.21 11.60
N ILE A 599 17.02 11.36 12.20
CA ILE A 599 16.74 11.58 13.62
C ILE A 599 15.77 12.75 13.74
N SER A 600 14.74 12.58 14.53
CA SER A 600 13.76 13.65 14.76
C SER A 600 13.35 13.72 16.22
N ALA A 601 13.04 14.94 16.66
CA ALA A 601 12.38 15.21 17.92
C ALA A 601 11.01 15.82 17.64
N TYR A 602 10.01 15.43 18.42
CA TYR A 602 8.67 15.98 18.31
C TYR A 602 8.05 16.26 19.66
N ALA A 603 7.14 17.24 19.66
CA ALA A 603 6.24 17.52 20.75
C ALA A 603 4.81 17.57 20.21
N THR A 604 3.87 16.94 20.89
CA THR A 604 2.43 17.06 20.61
C THR A 604 1.68 17.32 21.89
N ASP A 605 0.70 18.19 21.83
CA ASP A 605 -0.15 18.52 22.98
C ASP A 605 -1.62 18.47 22.56
N GLN A 606 -2.47 17.99 23.47
CA GLN A 606 -3.93 18.01 23.33
C GLN A 606 -4.54 18.53 24.63
N LEU A 607 -5.25 19.65 24.52
CA LEU A 607 -5.98 20.28 25.60
C LEU A 607 -7.48 20.10 25.39
N THR A 608 -8.18 19.65 26.44
CA THR A 608 -9.64 19.53 26.46
C THR A 608 -10.22 20.56 27.41
N LEU A 609 -11.08 21.44 26.86
CA LEU A 609 -11.73 22.51 27.61
C LEU A 609 -13.24 22.24 27.64
N TRP A 610 -13.84 22.41 28.86
CA TRP A 610 -15.29 22.29 29.08
C TRP A 610 -15.89 20.97 28.58
N ASP A 611 -15.10 19.90 28.48
CA ASP A 611 -15.44 18.59 27.89
C ASP A 611 -15.97 18.63 26.45
N LYS A 612 -15.90 19.79 25.79
CA LYS A 612 -16.45 20.03 24.45
C LYS A 612 -15.44 20.49 23.43
N LEU A 613 -14.47 21.33 23.82
CA LEU A 613 -13.49 21.87 22.94
C LEU A 613 -12.14 21.13 23.13
N ARG A 614 -11.68 20.48 22.10
CA ARG A 614 -10.34 19.89 22.05
C ARG A 614 -9.49 20.70 21.10
N ILE A 615 -8.34 21.14 21.57
CA ILE A 615 -7.33 21.83 20.77
C ILE A 615 -6.10 20.94 20.82
N ASP A 616 -5.60 20.57 19.66
CA ASP A 616 -4.38 19.78 19.57
C ASP A 616 -3.41 20.36 18.56
N GLY A 617 -2.15 20.26 18.88
CA GLY A 617 -1.07 20.75 18.05
C GLY A 617 0.21 19.96 18.24
N GLY A 618 1.16 20.20 17.35
CA GLY A 618 2.46 19.58 17.48
C GLY A 618 3.46 20.14 16.48
N ALA A 619 4.71 19.91 16.80
CA ALA A 619 5.84 20.22 15.92
C ALA A 619 6.85 19.07 15.94
N ARG A 620 7.49 18.86 14.81
CA ARG A 620 8.59 17.91 14.64
C ARG A 620 9.74 18.59 13.90
N PHE A 621 10.92 18.50 14.46
CA PHE A 621 12.17 18.77 13.78
C PHE A 621 12.76 17.45 13.31
N GLU A 622 13.28 17.41 12.09
CA GLU A 622 13.94 16.23 11.54
C GLU A 622 15.21 16.62 10.79
N HIS A 623 16.29 15.92 11.14
CA HIS A 623 17.55 15.93 10.44
C HIS A 623 17.75 14.60 9.71
N PHE A 624 18.00 14.63 8.39
CA PHE A 624 18.23 13.43 7.62
C PHE A 624 19.37 13.58 6.61
N VAL A 625 20.10 12.47 6.43
CA VAL A 625 21.30 12.38 5.60
C VAL A 625 21.17 11.19 4.67
N PHE A 626 21.34 11.47 3.37
CA PHE A 626 21.44 10.45 2.33
C PHE A 626 22.88 10.41 1.79
N ASN A 627 23.48 9.22 1.78
CA ASN A 627 24.74 8.94 1.09
C ASN A 627 24.45 7.90 0.03
N ARG A 628 24.60 8.25 -1.24
CA ARG A 628 24.33 7.37 -2.38
C ARG A 628 25.57 7.18 -3.21
N LEU A 629 25.78 5.95 -3.66
CA LEU A 629 26.71 5.56 -4.71
C LEU A 629 25.87 5.08 -5.89
N ALA A 630 25.87 5.81 -6.99
CA ALA A 630 25.18 5.43 -8.22
C ALA A 630 26.21 4.86 -9.21
N GLY A 631 25.98 3.65 -9.71
CA GLY A 631 26.81 3.05 -10.75
C GLY A 631 26.74 3.87 -12.03
N GLU A 632 27.88 4.12 -12.64
CA GLU A 632 27.99 4.76 -13.94
C GLU A 632 27.76 3.76 -15.05
N THR A 633 27.26 4.18 -16.20
CA THR A 633 27.01 3.33 -17.34
C THR A 633 27.83 3.77 -18.54
N ILE A 634 28.24 2.79 -19.36
CA ILE A 634 28.77 3.02 -20.71
C ILE A 634 27.67 2.68 -21.71
N ASN A 635 27.58 3.47 -22.78
CA ASN A 635 26.47 3.37 -23.74
C ASN A 635 26.43 2.01 -24.45
N ARG A 636 27.61 1.38 -24.66
CA ARG A 636 27.70 0.17 -25.48
C ARG A 636 28.92 -0.65 -25.05
N ALA A 637 28.71 -1.91 -24.72
CA ALA A 637 29.79 -2.85 -24.39
C ALA A 637 29.66 -4.13 -25.23
N PRO A 638 30.76 -4.66 -25.84
CA PRO A 638 30.72 -5.89 -26.60
C PRO A 638 30.22 -7.09 -25.78
N ILE A 639 29.56 -8.05 -26.44
CA ILE A 639 29.22 -9.35 -25.84
C ILE A 639 30.27 -10.39 -26.20
N ALA A 640 30.71 -11.18 -25.23
CA ALA A 640 31.72 -12.21 -25.41
C ALA A 640 31.24 -13.28 -26.42
N GLY A 641 32.07 -13.58 -27.43
CA GLY A 641 31.82 -14.65 -28.38
C GLY A 641 30.87 -14.30 -29.53
N SER A 642 30.28 -13.12 -29.59
CA SER A 642 29.37 -12.69 -30.65
C SER A 642 30.12 -12.15 -31.88
N GLY A 643 31.35 -11.74 -31.74
CA GLY A 643 32.17 -11.20 -32.83
C GLY A 643 33.58 -10.87 -32.44
N THR A 644 34.34 -10.33 -33.37
CA THR A 644 35.66 -9.74 -33.18
C THR A 644 35.54 -8.23 -33.18
N TYR A 645 36.18 -7.55 -32.22
CA TYR A 645 36.05 -6.12 -31.98
C TYR A 645 37.43 -5.42 -32.03
N ASP A 646 37.45 -4.15 -32.44
CA ASP A 646 38.63 -3.30 -32.35
C ASP A 646 38.90 -2.84 -30.89
N ALA A 647 39.99 -2.09 -30.65
CA ALA A 647 40.37 -1.55 -29.37
C ALA A 647 39.34 -0.53 -28.81
N ASN A 648 38.48 0.03 -29.64
CA ASN A 648 37.41 0.97 -29.29
C ASN A 648 36.07 0.27 -29.05
N GLY A 649 36.02 -1.07 -29.17
CA GLY A 649 34.81 -1.86 -29.02
C GLY A 649 33.87 -1.85 -30.23
N ASN A 650 34.35 -1.47 -31.42
CA ASN A 650 33.56 -1.56 -32.67
C ASN A 650 33.68 -2.97 -33.27
N LEU A 651 32.55 -3.49 -33.76
CA LEU A 651 32.49 -4.81 -34.35
C LEU A 651 33.26 -4.82 -35.69
N LEU A 652 34.23 -5.72 -35.80
CA LEU A 652 34.99 -5.96 -37.00
C LEU A 652 34.43 -7.15 -37.82
N VAL A 653 34.10 -8.25 -37.11
CA VAL A 653 33.58 -9.48 -37.70
C VAL A 653 32.49 -10.04 -36.81
N ASP A 654 31.33 -10.32 -37.41
CA ASP A 654 30.20 -10.99 -36.75
C ASP A 654 30.36 -12.51 -36.90
N ASN A 655 30.26 -13.25 -35.80
CA ASN A 655 30.56 -14.70 -35.82
C ASN A 655 29.30 -15.55 -36.11
N ASP A 656 28.07 -15.01 -35.97
CA ASP A 656 26.85 -15.81 -36.05
C ASP A 656 25.72 -15.19 -36.88
N ASN A 657 25.94 -14.04 -37.51
CA ASN A 657 24.94 -13.32 -38.30
C ASN A 657 23.68 -12.91 -37.45
N ILE A 658 23.85 -12.60 -36.15
CA ILE A 658 22.81 -12.09 -35.27
C ILE A 658 23.22 -10.71 -34.74
N ILE A 659 22.44 -9.67 -35.07
CA ILE A 659 22.79 -8.30 -34.70
C ILE A 659 22.58 -8.04 -33.20
N ALA A 660 21.47 -8.53 -32.63
CA ALA A 660 21.05 -8.21 -31.29
C ALA A 660 22.04 -8.63 -30.20
N ASN A 661 22.81 -9.69 -30.41
CA ASN A 661 23.72 -10.24 -29.41
C ASN A 661 25.16 -9.69 -29.48
N ASN A 662 25.38 -8.64 -30.27
CA ASN A 662 26.71 -8.07 -30.43
C ASN A 662 27.09 -7.16 -29.23
N TYR A 663 26.12 -6.49 -28.61
CA TYR A 663 26.36 -5.48 -27.58
C TYR A 663 25.35 -5.53 -26.43
N ILE A 664 25.85 -5.14 -25.24
CA ILE A 664 25.02 -4.72 -24.10
C ILE A 664 25.01 -3.19 -24.07
N ASN A 665 23.85 -2.58 -24.25
CA ASN A 665 23.69 -1.13 -24.14
C ASN A 665 23.62 -0.71 -22.67
N ASN A 666 24.05 0.53 -22.37
CA ASN A 666 23.96 1.10 -21.02
C ASN A 666 24.51 0.19 -19.92
N SER A 667 25.61 -0.55 -20.22
CA SER A 667 26.22 -1.48 -19.28
C SER A 667 26.95 -0.75 -18.14
N PHE A 668 26.96 -1.36 -16.94
CA PHE A 668 27.66 -0.80 -15.80
C PHE A 668 29.18 -0.65 -16.07
N ALA A 669 29.69 0.57 -15.91
CA ALA A 669 31.09 0.91 -16.21
C ALA A 669 32.12 0.40 -15.18
N GLY A 670 31.67 -0.13 -14.03
CA GLY A 670 32.58 -0.52 -12.94
C GLY A 670 32.87 0.60 -11.94
N THR A 671 32.47 1.82 -12.23
CA THR A 671 32.69 3.02 -11.42
C THR A 671 31.40 3.54 -10.79
N TYR A 672 31.54 4.37 -9.74
CA TYR A 672 30.42 4.93 -9.00
C TYR A 672 30.58 6.43 -8.83
N THR A 673 29.51 7.16 -9.02
CA THR A 673 29.37 8.56 -8.60
C THR A 673 28.78 8.64 -7.21
N ALA A 674 29.50 9.32 -6.29
CA ALA A 674 29.07 9.53 -4.91
C ALA A 674 28.23 10.80 -4.81
N GLN A 675 27.11 10.71 -4.09
CA GLN A 675 26.24 11.84 -3.78
C GLN A 675 25.93 11.85 -2.29
N ARG A 676 26.09 13.01 -1.65
CA ARG A 676 25.65 13.23 -0.26
C ARG A 676 24.63 14.37 -0.25
N ARG A 677 23.55 14.16 0.46
CA ARG A 677 22.52 15.16 0.70
C ARG A 677 22.19 15.18 2.18
N GLU A 678 21.98 16.37 2.70
CA GLU A 678 21.69 16.60 4.11
C GLU A 678 20.65 17.70 4.22
N PHE A 679 19.62 17.48 5.01
CA PHE A 679 18.51 18.42 5.15
C PHE A 679 18.05 18.49 6.59
N ASN A 680 17.62 19.70 6.99
CA ASN A 680 16.92 19.97 8.22
C ASN A 680 15.52 20.47 7.87
N LYS A 681 14.49 19.88 8.44
CA LYS A 681 13.10 20.22 8.16
C LYS A 681 12.29 20.33 9.44
N VAL A 682 11.30 21.20 9.42
CA VAL A 682 10.29 21.36 10.47
C VAL A 682 8.91 21.14 9.87
N ALA A 683 8.11 20.32 10.55
CA ALA A 683 6.68 20.18 10.29
C ALA A 683 5.93 20.61 11.56
N TRP A 684 4.77 21.24 11.41
CA TRP A 684 3.91 21.61 12.51
C TRP A 684 2.43 21.51 12.14
N THR A 685 1.59 21.37 13.14
CA THR A 685 0.14 21.25 12.97
C THR A 685 -0.59 21.91 14.14
N LEU A 686 -1.76 22.43 13.86
CA LEU A 686 -2.70 22.95 14.87
C LEU A 686 -4.12 22.61 14.42
N GLY A 687 -4.89 22.02 15.31
CA GLY A 687 -6.27 21.62 15.03
C GLY A 687 -7.17 21.89 16.24
N ALA A 688 -8.46 21.94 15.98
CA ALA A 688 -9.49 22.02 17.00
C ALA A 688 -10.71 21.18 16.61
N ASN A 689 -11.35 20.58 17.60
CA ASN A 689 -12.64 19.90 17.47
C ASN A 689 -13.58 20.42 18.55
N TYR A 690 -14.80 20.78 18.17
CA TYR A 690 -15.81 21.25 19.09
C TYR A 690 -17.08 20.39 19.02
N LEU A 691 -17.43 19.77 20.13
CA LEU A 691 -18.67 19.01 20.31
C LEU A 691 -19.84 20.00 20.55
N ILE A 692 -20.60 20.28 19.49
CA ILE A 692 -21.82 21.09 19.58
C ILE A 692 -22.84 20.36 20.46
N THR A 693 -22.99 19.06 20.21
CA THR A 693 -23.77 18.11 21.02
C THR A 693 -22.94 16.82 21.19
N PRO A 694 -23.32 15.88 22.08
CA PRO A 694 -22.63 14.59 22.18
C PRO A 694 -22.61 13.77 20.87
N ARG A 695 -23.38 14.17 19.88
CA ARG A 695 -23.53 13.48 18.58
C ARG A 695 -23.05 14.30 17.38
N LEU A 696 -22.77 15.59 17.57
CA LEU A 696 -22.43 16.51 16.50
C LEU A 696 -21.15 17.26 16.85
N ALA A 697 -20.13 17.11 16.01
CA ALA A 697 -18.87 17.79 16.11
C ALA A 697 -18.54 18.59 14.85
N VAL A 698 -17.85 19.71 15.05
CA VAL A 698 -17.18 20.46 13.98
C VAL A 698 -15.69 20.51 14.28
N TYR A 699 -14.88 20.45 13.24
CA TYR A 699 -13.44 20.49 13.40
C TYR A 699 -12.73 21.27 12.29
N GLY A 700 -11.53 21.71 12.57
CA GLY A 700 -10.63 22.32 11.58
C GLY A 700 -9.18 22.12 11.94
N ARG A 701 -8.31 22.08 10.94
CA ARG A 701 -6.88 21.88 11.08
C ARG A 701 -6.10 22.62 10.01
N TYR A 702 -4.96 23.16 10.40
CA TYR A 702 -3.91 23.58 9.48
C TYR A 702 -2.62 22.85 9.81
N ALA A 703 -1.85 22.49 8.77
CA ALA A 703 -0.58 21.80 8.95
C ALA A 703 0.40 22.08 7.83
N THR A 704 1.68 21.92 8.16
CA THR A 704 2.78 21.81 7.23
C THR A 704 3.41 20.44 7.30
N GLY A 705 3.95 19.95 6.20
CA GLY A 705 4.67 18.69 6.14
C GLY A 705 5.75 18.74 5.06
N PHE A 706 6.52 17.70 5.00
CA PHE A 706 7.51 17.50 3.94
C PHE A 706 7.65 16.02 3.64
N GLN A 707 8.10 15.73 2.43
CA GLN A 707 8.50 14.40 2.03
C GLN A 707 9.97 14.40 1.64
N ALA A 708 10.77 13.62 2.32
CA ALA A 708 12.17 13.40 1.99
C ALA A 708 12.27 12.53 0.71
N GLN A 709 13.17 12.91 -0.17
CA GLN A 709 13.45 12.21 -1.42
C GLN A 709 14.95 11.91 -1.52
N GLU A 710 15.30 10.72 -1.99
CA GLU A 710 16.69 10.30 -2.10
C GLU A 710 17.47 11.12 -3.12
N GLN A 711 16.84 11.47 -4.23
CA GLN A 711 17.50 12.11 -5.37
C GLN A 711 17.14 13.60 -5.56
N ASN A 712 16.11 14.09 -4.90
CA ASN A 712 15.59 15.44 -5.09
C ASN A 712 15.55 16.24 -3.79
N THR A 713 15.30 17.54 -3.90
CA THR A 713 14.95 18.40 -2.77
C THR A 713 13.66 17.87 -2.12
N PRO A 714 13.53 17.88 -0.79
CA PRO A 714 12.30 17.46 -0.14
C PRO A 714 11.11 18.30 -0.61
N THR A 715 10.04 17.64 -1.01
CA THR A 715 8.76 18.29 -1.34
C THR A 715 8.12 18.81 -0.07
N ASN A 716 7.75 20.08 -0.05
CA ASN A 716 7.07 20.73 1.08
C ASN A 716 5.55 20.73 0.84
N LEU A 717 4.77 20.56 1.90
CA LEU A 717 3.32 20.48 1.84
C LEU A 717 2.67 21.45 2.84
N ARG A 718 1.52 22.00 2.44
CA ARG A 718 0.64 22.79 3.30
C ARG A 718 -0.77 22.26 3.17
N PHE A 719 -1.42 22.08 4.29
CA PHE A 719 -2.78 21.54 4.39
C PHE A 719 -3.68 22.48 5.18
N ALA A 720 -4.92 22.58 4.74
CA ALA A 720 -6.01 23.11 5.53
C ALA A 720 -7.23 22.21 5.33
N GLU A 721 -7.90 21.86 6.40
CA GLU A 721 -9.14 21.11 6.34
C GLU A 721 -10.12 21.54 7.42
N GLY A 722 -11.41 21.31 7.16
CA GLY A 722 -12.47 21.51 8.13
C GLY A 722 -13.67 20.62 7.78
N GLY A 723 -14.39 20.21 8.80
CA GLY A 723 -15.47 19.27 8.58
C GLY A 723 -16.48 19.20 9.71
N VAL A 724 -17.52 18.43 9.44
CA VAL A 724 -18.64 18.15 10.36
C VAL A 724 -18.79 16.66 10.50
N ARG A 725 -19.04 16.18 11.73
CA ARG A 725 -19.33 14.78 12.03
C ARG A 725 -20.58 14.67 12.85
N TYR A 726 -21.40 13.69 12.50
CA TYR A 726 -22.62 13.35 13.21
C TYR A 726 -22.69 11.84 13.46
N SER A 727 -22.95 11.42 14.70
CA SER A 727 -23.05 10.02 15.11
C SER A 727 -24.37 9.74 15.82
N SER A 728 -25.17 8.84 15.29
CA SER A 728 -26.34 8.26 15.93
C SER A 728 -26.51 6.82 15.47
N GLY A 729 -27.37 6.05 16.10
CA GLY A 729 -27.70 4.68 15.65
C GLY A 729 -28.31 4.62 14.24
N PHE A 730 -28.96 5.71 13.79
CA PHE A 730 -29.58 5.83 12.48
C PHE A 730 -28.63 6.35 11.40
N LEU A 731 -27.80 7.34 11.72
CA LEU A 731 -26.92 8.04 10.78
C LEU A 731 -25.56 8.28 11.40
N GLN A 732 -24.53 7.86 10.71
CA GLN A 732 -23.17 8.28 10.92
C GLN A 732 -22.70 9.01 9.67
N ALA A 733 -22.17 10.21 9.82
CA ALA A 733 -21.74 11.02 8.69
C ALA A 733 -20.50 11.84 9.05
N SER A 734 -19.55 11.86 8.16
CA SER A 734 -18.39 12.74 8.19
C SER A 734 -18.25 13.43 6.83
N VAL A 735 -18.21 14.75 6.82
CA VAL A 735 -17.97 15.56 5.62
C VAL A 735 -16.82 16.50 5.89
N THR A 736 -15.83 16.50 5.02
CA THR A 736 -14.59 17.27 5.14
C THR A 736 -14.31 18.05 3.89
N GLY A 737 -14.17 19.37 4.00
CA GLY A 737 -13.54 20.19 2.95
C GLY A 737 -12.04 20.27 3.17
N PHE A 738 -11.25 20.23 2.12
CA PHE A 738 -9.80 20.28 2.22
C PHE A 738 -9.13 21.15 1.14
N TYR A 739 -7.98 21.68 1.47
CA TYR A 739 -7.04 22.34 0.58
C TYR A 739 -5.64 21.81 0.82
N THR A 740 -4.94 21.39 -0.22
CA THR A 740 -3.55 20.94 -0.17
C THR A 740 -2.72 21.68 -1.21
N LYS A 741 -1.53 22.13 -0.82
CA LYS A 741 -0.56 22.73 -1.73
C LYS A 741 0.79 22.05 -1.58
N PHE A 742 1.28 21.51 -2.70
CA PHE A 742 2.64 21.02 -2.83
C PHE A 742 3.54 22.10 -3.39
N LEU A 743 4.75 22.13 -2.89
CA LEU A 743 5.82 23.02 -3.31
C LEU A 743 7.06 22.16 -3.60
N ASP A 744 7.80 22.54 -4.62
CA ASP A 744 9.05 21.87 -5.00
C ASP A 744 8.85 20.39 -5.38
N TYR A 745 7.69 20.06 -5.97
CA TYR A 745 7.44 18.72 -6.50
C TYR A 745 8.13 18.57 -7.87
N PRO A 746 9.10 17.67 -8.01
CA PRO A 746 9.78 17.45 -9.28
C PRO A 746 8.86 16.68 -10.23
N GLN A 747 8.52 17.30 -11.35
CA GLN A 747 7.89 16.64 -12.48
C GLN A 747 8.90 16.48 -13.60
N SER A 748 9.11 15.26 -14.03
CA SER A 748 10.04 14.94 -15.11
C SER A 748 9.28 14.37 -16.31
N ARG A 749 9.66 14.81 -17.49
CA ARG A 749 9.21 14.22 -18.75
C ARG A 749 10.40 14.04 -19.68
N ASP A 750 10.44 12.89 -20.33
CA ASP A 750 11.35 12.66 -21.44
C ASP A 750 10.75 13.26 -22.71
N ILE A 751 11.46 14.20 -23.31
CA ILE A 751 11.06 14.83 -24.56
C ILE A 751 12.06 14.45 -25.64
N THR A 752 11.57 13.86 -26.71
CA THR A 752 12.38 13.52 -27.88
C THR A 752 12.28 14.63 -28.91
N SER A 753 13.41 15.17 -29.32
CA SER A 753 13.53 16.15 -30.39
C SER A 753 14.51 15.68 -31.45
N THR A 754 14.27 16.07 -32.69
CA THR A 754 15.19 15.79 -33.80
C THR A 754 16.11 17.01 -34.01
N VAL A 755 17.38 16.84 -33.71
CA VAL A 755 18.41 17.88 -33.91
C VAL A 755 19.39 17.40 -34.94
N GLY A 756 19.48 18.09 -36.08
CA GLY A 756 20.39 17.71 -37.16
C GLY A 756 20.11 16.33 -37.74
N GLY A 757 18.85 15.86 -37.74
CA GLY A 757 18.44 14.54 -38.26
C GLY A 757 18.63 13.39 -37.25
N VAL A 758 19.14 13.66 -36.04
CA VAL A 758 19.31 12.69 -34.97
C VAL A 758 18.24 12.91 -33.89
N GLN A 759 17.56 11.84 -33.49
CA GLN A 759 16.63 11.87 -32.37
C GLN A 759 17.41 11.95 -31.06
N ILE A 760 17.16 12.99 -30.27
CA ILE A 760 17.75 13.19 -28.96
C ILE A 760 16.62 13.23 -27.92
N THR A 761 16.62 12.28 -26.99
CA THR A 761 15.72 12.30 -25.85
C THR A 761 16.38 13.04 -24.68
N GLN A 762 15.71 14.06 -24.17
CA GLN A 762 16.15 14.84 -23.01
C GLN A 762 15.09 14.77 -21.91
N GLN A 763 15.51 14.49 -20.69
CA GLN A 763 14.62 14.60 -19.53
C GLN A 763 14.57 16.07 -19.09
N LEU A 764 13.41 16.66 -19.20
CA LEU A 764 13.11 17.96 -18.57
C LEU A 764 12.41 17.74 -17.24
N THR A 765 12.97 18.30 -16.18
CA THR A 765 12.36 18.31 -14.85
C THR A 765 11.95 19.72 -14.50
N ALA A 766 10.69 19.93 -14.15
CA ALA A 766 10.20 21.18 -13.59
C ALA A 766 9.96 21.01 -12.10
N ASN A 767 10.48 21.92 -11.27
CA ASN A 767 9.97 22.05 -9.91
C ASN A 767 8.60 22.72 -9.98
N SER A 768 7.57 21.94 -9.77
CA SER A 768 6.18 22.38 -9.86
C SER A 768 5.54 22.49 -8.48
N GLY A 769 4.52 23.32 -8.39
CA GLY A 769 3.54 23.25 -7.32
C GLY A 769 2.31 22.49 -7.81
N ILE A 770 1.65 21.78 -6.89
CA ILE A 770 0.33 21.23 -7.14
C ILE A 770 -0.62 21.83 -6.11
N LYS A 771 -1.76 22.34 -6.56
CA LYS A 771 -2.86 22.80 -5.71
C LYS A 771 -4.01 21.82 -5.87
N VAL A 772 -4.58 21.40 -4.76
CA VAL A 772 -5.76 20.53 -4.74
C VAL A 772 -6.76 21.08 -3.73
N TYR A 773 -8.01 21.14 -4.09
CA TYR A 773 -9.11 21.44 -3.17
C TYR A 773 -10.29 20.50 -3.48
N GLY A 774 -11.06 20.19 -2.46
CA GLY A 774 -12.16 19.25 -2.63
C GLY A 774 -12.93 18.99 -1.34
N GLY A 775 -13.86 18.06 -1.47
CA GLY A 775 -14.67 17.55 -0.38
C GLY A 775 -14.63 16.02 -0.33
N GLU A 776 -14.53 15.49 0.87
CA GLU A 776 -14.66 14.06 1.17
C GLU A 776 -15.91 13.84 2.00
N PHE A 777 -16.55 12.70 1.83
CA PHE A 777 -17.66 12.26 2.66
C PHE A 777 -17.55 10.78 2.97
N ASP A 778 -18.06 10.43 4.14
CA ASP A 778 -18.21 9.05 4.63
C ASP A 778 -19.53 8.97 5.41
N VAL A 779 -20.46 8.18 4.93
CA VAL A 779 -21.83 8.14 5.44
C VAL A 779 -22.26 6.70 5.58
N THR A 780 -22.71 6.33 6.78
CA THR A 780 -23.39 5.08 7.06
C THR A 780 -24.81 5.39 7.54
N LEU A 781 -25.82 4.94 6.79
CA LEU A 781 -27.24 5.13 7.07
C LEU A 781 -27.88 3.78 7.40
N ARG A 782 -28.57 3.69 8.53
CA ARG A 782 -29.32 2.51 8.99
C ARG A 782 -30.77 2.91 9.29
N PRO A 783 -31.62 3.11 8.26
CA PRO A 783 -33.00 3.57 8.48
C PRO A 783 -33.87 2.51 9.14
N THR A 784 -33.46 1.25 9.05
CA THR A 784 -34.11 0.09 9.66
C THR A 784 -33.08 -0.91 10.11
N THR A 785 -33.45 -1.89 10.91
CA THR A 785 -32.55 -2.97 11.36
C THR A 785 -32.10 -3.92 10.25
N TRP A 786 -32.89 -3.98 9.16
CA TRP A 786 -32.64 -4.87 8.03
C TRP A 786 -31.97 -4.21 6.81
N PHE A 787 -31.74 -2.89 6.86
CA PHE A 787 -31.14 -2.17 5.74
C PHE A 787 -30.01 -1.23 6.20
N ARG A 788 -28.87 -1.30 5.53
CA ARG A 788 -27.72 -0.41 5.70
C ARG A 788 -27.28 0.12 4.35
N LEU A 789 -26.96 1.41 4.30
CA LEU A 789 -26.31 2.06 3.16
C LEU A 789 -25.01 2.68 3.62
N GLN A 790 -23.90 2.27 3.05
CA GLN A 790 -22.61 2.95 3.18
C GLN A 790 -22.30 3.70 1.89
N ALA A 791 -21.88 4.95 2.01
CA ALA A 791 -21.46 5.77 0.88
C ALA A 791 -20.23 6.58 1.26
N SER A 792 -19.19 6.48 0.48
CA SER A 792 -17.97 7.24 0.70
C SER A 792 -17.41 7.78 -0.61
N GLY A 793 -16.65 8.86 -0.55
CA GLY A 793 -16.03 9.37 -1.75
C GLY A 793 -15.32 10.69 -1.60
N VAL A 794 -14.74 11.13 -2.71
CA VAL A 794 -14.08 12.42 -2.88
C VAL A 794 -14.49 13.07 -4.19
N ILE A 795 -14.73 14.37 -4.11
CA ILE A 795 -14.89 15.27 -5.25
C ILE A 795 -13.83 16.34 -5.12
N GLN A 796 -12.98 16.47 -6.12
CA GLN A 796 -11.81 17.34 -6.02
C GLN A 796 -11.43 17.96 -7.36
N ASP A 797 -10.74 19.09 -7.29
CA ASP A 797 -10.07 19.69 -8.42
C ASP A 797 -8.61 19.95 -8.10
N SER A 798 -7.75 19.77 -9.09
CA SER A 798 -6.31 19.89 -8.94
C SER A 798 -5.67 20.57 -10.14
N SER A 799 -4.63 21.35 -9.90
CA SER A 799 -3.90 22.03 -10.95
C SER A 799 -2.41 22.11 -10.66
N ILE A 800 -1.62 22.01 -11.73
CA ILE A 800 -0.16 22.15 -11.71
C ILE A 800 0.20 23.62 -11.88
N SER A 801 1.12 24.12 -11.06
CA SER A 801 1.79 25.39 -11.29
C SER A 801 3.26 25.14 -11.61
N ILE A 802 3.72 25.56 -12.77
CA ILE A 802 5.11 25.40 -13.17
C ILE A 802 5.97 26.43 -12.45
N GLY A 803 7.03 25.94 -11.80
CA GLY A 803 8.07 26.78 -11.18
C GLY A 803 9.35 26.81 -12.03
N GLU A 804 10.47 26.65 -11.36
CA GLU A 804 11.77 26.61 -12.01
C GLU A 804 11.94 25.36 -12.88
N LEU A 805 12.41 25.55 -14.11
CA LEU A 805 12.75 24.47 -15.03
C LEU A 805 14.20 24.05 -14.81
N ILE A 806 14.41 22.75 -14.66
CA ILE A 806 15.73 22.15 -14.57
C ILE A 806 15.87 21.15 -15.71
N ALA A 807 16.78 21.40 -16.61
CA ALA A 807 17.08 20.45 -17.67
C ALA A 807 18.15 19.45 -17.23
N ARG A 808 17.93 18.20 -17.54
CA ARG A 808 18.91 17.13 -17.32
C ARG A 808 19.12 16.35 -18.61
N ARG A 809 20.37 16.21 -19.00
CA ARG A 809 20.80 15.32 -20.09
C ARG A 809 21.62 14.19 -19.45
N ASN A 810 21.18 12.96 -19.56
CA ASN A 810 21.83 11.78 -18.94
C ASN A 810 22.08 11.98 -17.44
N GLY A 811 21.09 12.55 -16.73
CA GLY A 811 21.18 12.81 -15.28
C GLY A 811 22.00 14.04 -14.86
N VAL A 812 22.71 14.69 -15.76
CA VAL A 812 23.49 15.91 -15.51
C VAL A 812 22.66 17.16 -15.77
N VAL A 813 22.67 18.11 -14.84
CA VAL A 813 22.02 19.43 -15.04
C VAL A 813 22.74 20.16 -16.16
N VAL A 814 22.00 20.52 -17.20
CA VAL A 814 22.51 21.33 -18.33
C VAL A 814 21.93 22.74 -18.28
N ASP A 815 22.66 23.69 -18.86
CA ASP A 815 22.20 25.08 -18.94
C ASP A 815 20.88 25.14 -19.72
N LEU A 816 19.88 25.74 -19.14
CA LEU A 816 18.56 25.96 -19.76
C LEU A 816 18.64 26.74 -21.08
N ASN A 817 19.66 27.58 -21.26
CA ASN A 817 19.87 28.30 -22.51
C ASN A 817 20.33 27.41 -23.65
N THR A 818 20.82 26.20 -23.36
CA THR A 818 21.22 25.19 -24.36
C THR A 818 20.04 24.31 -24.83
N ILE A 819 18.84 24.52 -24.21
CA ILE A 819 17.64 23.75 -24.55
C ILE A 819 16.85 24.53 -25.60
N ASP A 820 16.33 23.78 -26.56
CA ASP A 820 15.42 24.30 -27.58
C ASP A 820 14.28 25.11 -26.92
N PRO A 821 14.08 26.40 -27.36
CA PRO A 821 13.01 27.23 -26.86
C PRO A 821 11.61 26.62 -27.00
N ALA A 822 11.36 25.81 -28.04
CA ALA A 822 10.09 25.11 -28.23
C ALA A 822 9.85 24.04 -27.15
N LEU A 823 10.89 23.31 -26.73
CA LEU A 823 10.80 22.34 -25.63
C LEU A 823 10.52 23.03 -24.28
N ARG A 824 11.15 24.20 -24.05
CA ARG A 824 10.85 25.02 -22.86
C ARG A 824 9.39 25.46 -22.84
N ALA A 825 8.89 25.96 -23.95
CA ALA A 825 7.50 26.38 -24.09
C ALA A 825 6.52 25.23 -23.86
N THR A 826 6.83 24.03 -24.34
CA THR A 826 6.02 22.82 -24.11
C THR A 826 5.90 22.48 -22.63
N VAL A 827 7.00 22.51 -21.87
CA VAL A 827 6.96 22.23 -20.43
C VAL A 827 6.25 23.35 -19.66
N GLN A 828 6.46 24.59 -20.03
CA GLN A 828 5.74 25.72 -19.43
C GLN A 828 4.22 25.66 -19.70
N GLY A 829 3.80 25.09 -20.83
CA GLY A 829 2.41 24.87 -21.21
C GLY A 829 1.66 23.87 -20.32
N PHE A 830 2.34 23.13 -19.43
CA PHE A 830 1.68 22.24 -18.46
C PHE A 830 1.05 22.97 -17.26
N GLY A 831 1.33 24.26 -17.10
CA GLY A 831 0.69 25.09 -16.08
C GLY A 831 -0.83 25.14 -16.25
N GLY A 832 -1.56 24.86 -15.15
CA GLY A 832 -3.02 24.77 -15.16
C GLY A 832 -3.57 23.38 -15.45
N ASN A 833 -2.77 22.46 -16.01
CA ASN A 833 -3.18 21.08 -16.25
C ASN A 833 -3.44 20.32 -14.94
N ARG A 834 -4.23 19.28 -15.00
CA ARG A 834 -4.42 18.35 -13.90
C ARG A 834 -3.20 17.43 -13.76
N PRO A 835 -2.80 17.07 -12.53
CA PRO A 835 -1.83 16.01 -12.31
C PRO A 835 -2.28 14.71 -12.98
N GLU A 836 -1.34 13.97 -13.52
CA GLU A 836 -1.61 12.66 -14.09
C GLU A 836 -2.24 11.71 -13.07
N ARG A 837 -3.06 10.77 -13.53
CA ARG A 837 -3.64 9.66 -12.76
C ARG A 837 -4.41 10.09 -11.52
N THR A 838 -4.98 11.28 -11.55
CA THR A 838 -5.72 11.87 -10.44
C THR A 838 -7.18 12.08 -10.83
N PRO A 839 -8.12 11.25 -10.36
CA PRO A 839 -9.54 11.41 -10.67
C PRO A 839 -10.13 12.61 -9.92
N ALA A 840 -10.99 13.38 -10.60
CA ALA A 840 -11.78 14.43 -9.96
C ALA A 840 -12.91 13.88 -9.11
N LEU A 841 -13.33 12.64 -9.37
CA LEU A 841 -14.44 11.96 -8.70
C LEU A 841 -14.05 10.51 -8.41
N ASN A 842 -14.20 10.11 -7.14
CA ASN A 842 -14.12 8.71 -6.71
C ASN A 842 -15.21 8.48 -5.67
N ILE A 843 -16.24 7.71 -6.01
CA ILE A 843 -17.39 7.42 -5.14
C ILE A 843 -17.57 5.92 -5.07
N ASN A 844 -17.87 5.45 -3.87
CA ASN A 844 -18.29 4.09 -3.59
C ASN A 844 -19.61 4.10 -2.80
N VAL A 845 -20.59 3.30 -3.22
CA VAL A 845 -21.90 3.16 -2.56
C VAL A 845 -22.21 1.69 -2.39
N THR A 846 -22.45 1.27 -1.16
CA THR A 846 -22.67 -0.13 -0.77
C THR A 846 -23.99 -0.27 0.01
N PRO A 847 -25.12 -0.50 -0.66
CA PRO A 847 -26.34 -0.94 0.01
C PRO A 847 -26.19 -2.39 0.50
N ALA A 848 -26.75 -2.69 1.66
CA ALA A 848 -26.78 -4.02 2.23
C ALA A 848 -28.15 -4.34 2.87
N ILE A 849 -28.60 -5.56 2.68
CA ILE A 849 -29.72 -6.16 3.39
C ILE A 849 -29.15 -6.99 4.54
N VAL A 850 -29.38 -6.54 5.75
CA VAL A 850 -28.98 -7.23 6.97
C VAL A 850 -30.00 -8.31 7.30
N LEU A 851 -29.55 -9.55 7.43
CA LEU A 851 -30.42 -10.69 7.71
C LEU A 851 -30.80 -10.75 9.20
N PRO A 852 -32.01 -11.24 9.53
CA PRO A 852 -32.44 -11.36 10.93
C PRO A 852 -31.56 -12.33 11.71
N ASN A 853 -31.61 -12.25 13.04
CA ASN A 853 -30.88 -13.15 13.96
C ASN A 853 -29.36 -13.20 13.74
N ASN A 854 -28.78 -12.09 13.30
CA ASN A 854 -27.35 -12.00 13.00
C ASN A 854 -26.82 -13.01 11.96
N LEU A 855 -27.70 -13.52 11.09
CA LEU A 855 -27.34 -14.49 10.03
C LEU A 855 -26.38 -13.91 8.98
N GLY A 856 -26.15 -12.57 9.00
CA GLY A 856 -25.22 -11.94 8.07
C GLY A 856 -25.89 -10.90 7.18
N GLU A 857 -25.38 -10.75 5.95
CA GLU A 857 -25.88 -9.73 5.03
C GLU A 857 -25.70 -10.10 3.57
N ILE A 858 -26.51 -9.50 2.71
CA ILE A 858 -26.37 -9.49 1.25
C ILE A 858 -26.13 -8.04 0.84
N TYR A 859 -25.05 -7.77 0.10
CA TYR A 859 -24.70 -6.42 -0.28
C TYR A 859 -24.42 -6.29 -1.78
N GLY A 860 -24.65 -5.09 -2.30
CA GLY A 860 -24.16 -4.64 -3.59
C GLY A 860 -23.12 -3.54 -3.40
N SER A 861 -22.32 -3.29 -4.39
CA SER A 861 -21.39 -2.14 -4.41
C SER A 861 -21.38 -1.51 -5.80
N TRP A 862 -21.47 -0.20 -5.82
CA TRP A 862 -21.27 0.62 -7.01
C TRP A 862 -20.10 1.57 -6.78
N LYS A 863 -19.06 1.43 -7.59
CA LYS A 863 -17.88 2.30 -7.60
C LYS A 863 -17.86 3.14 -8.88
N ARG A 864 -17.77 4.46 -8.75
CA ARG A 864 -17.61 5.40 -9.86
C ARG A 864 -16.29 6.09 -9.78
N ILE A 865 -15.47 5.95 -10.83
CA ILE A 865 -14.23 6.72 -11.04
C ILE A 865 -14.46 7.72 -12.17
N GLY A 866 -14.15 8.97 -11.90
CA GLY A 866 -14.17 10.04 -12.91
C GLY A 866 -13.06 9.86 -13.95
N LYS A 867 -13.10 10.68 -14.99
CA LYS A 867 -12.02 10.71 -15.97
C LYS A 867 -10.68 11.09 -15.33
N ILE A 868 -9.58 10.54 -15.87
CA ILE A 868 -8.21 10.83 -15.46
C ILE A 868 -7.38 11.11 -16.71
N TYR A 869 -6.23 11.74 -16.54
CA TYR A 869 -5.26 11.95 -17.61
C TYR A 869 -4.08 11.00 -17.44
N ALA A 870 -3.61 10.43 -18.53
CA ALA A 870 -2.48 9.51 -18.54
C ALA A 870 -1.15 10.22 -18.28
N ASP A 871 -1.06 11.50 -18.60
CA ASP A 871 0.15 12.30 -18.54
C ASP A 871 -0.10 13.75 -18.09
N VAL A 872 0.96 14.43 -17.71
CA VAL A 872 0.92 15.84 -17.24
C VAL A 872 0.55 16.85 -18.34
N SER A 873 0.68 16.48 -19.62
CA SER A 873 0.25 17.35 -20.74
C SER A 873 -1.26 17.29 -20.95
N ASN A 874 -1.96 16.38 -20.27
CA ASN A 874 -3.38 16.09 -20.44
C ASN A 874 -3.76 15.73 -21.90
N SER A 875 -2.82 15.15 -22.63
CA SER A 875 -3.01 14.80 -24.05
C SER A 875 -3.88 13.55 -24.24
N LEU A 876 -3.83 12.61 -23.29
CA LEU A 876 -4.62 11.38 -23.31
C LEU A 876 -5.58 11.36 -22.11
N GLU A 877 -6.87 11.52 -22.38
CA GLU A 877 -7.93 11.34 -21.39
C GLU A 877 -8.36 9.88 -21.32
N LEU A 878 -8.30 9.28 -20.15
CA LEU A 878 -8.84 7.95 -19.89
C LEU A 878 -10.29 8.13 -19.40
N PRO A 879 -11.27 7.44 -20.03
CA PRO A 879 -12.68 7.68 -19.76
C PRO A 879 -13.10 7.26 -18.36
N ALA A 880 -14.11 7.94 -17.84
CA ALA A 880 -14.74 7.61 -16.57
C ALA A 880 -15.47 6.26 -16.66
N TYR A 881 -15.44 5.45 -15.59
CA TYR A 881 -16.09 4.15 -15.56
C TYR A 881 -16.83 3.88 -14.25
N SER A 882 -17.79 2.94 -14.30
CA SER A 882 -18.52 2.43 -13.13
C SER A 882 -18.35 0.92 -13.02
N VAL A 883 -18.11 0.44 -11.82
CA VAL A 883 -17.98 -0.99 -11.51
C VAL A 883 -19.08 -1.38 -10.54
N PHE A 884 -19.79 -2.47 -10.84
CA PHE A 884 -20.77 -3.08 -9.94
C PHE A 884 -20.21 -4.39 -9.41
N SER A 885 -20.39 -4.61 -8.11
CA SER A 885 -20.01 -5.84 -7.41
C SER A 885 -21.13 -6.24 -6.46
N ALA A 886 -21.20 -7.51 -6.09
CA ALA A 886 -22.16 -8.00 -5.09
C ALA A 886 -21.52 -9.10 -4.26
N GLY A 887 -22.01 -9.29 -3.05
CA GLY A 887 -21.54 -10.35 -2.18
C GLY A 887 -22.53 -10.71 -1.09
N VAL A 888 -22.20 -11.78 -0.41
CA VAL A 888 -22.94 -12.30 0.74
C VAL A 888 -21.96 -12.63 1.85
N LEU A 889 -22.38 -12.39 3.08
CA LEU A 889 -21.71 -12.84 4.29
C LEU A 889 -22.76 -13.55 5.14
N PHE A 890 -22.61 -14.87 5.34
CA PHE A 890 -23.47 -15.67 6.18
C PHE A 890 -22.74 -16.15 7.41
N ARG A 891 -23.37 -16.02 8.58
CA ARG A 891 -22.95 -16.61 9.84
C ARG A 891 -23.85 -17.80 10.13
N LEU A 892 -23.33 -19.00 10.01
CA LEU A 892 -24.08 -20.23 10.29
C LEU A 892 -24.29 -20.40 11.79
N ASP A 893 -23.28 -20.03 12.55
CA ASP A 893 -23.29 -19.93 14.01
C ASP A 893 -22.21 -18.93 14.47
N GLU A 894 -21.88 -18.89 15.76
CA GLU A 894 -20.84 -18.01 16.31
C GLU A 894 -19.42 -18.40 15.83
N ALA A 895 -19.22 -19.64 15.45
CA ALA A 895 -17.93 -20.21 15.06
C ALA A 895 -17.71 -20.24 13.55
N VAL A 896 -18.79 -20.32 12.73
CA VAL A 896 -18.66 -20.57 11.28
C VAL A 896 -19.32 -19.47 10.47
N SER A 897 -18.53 -18.87 9.59
CA SER A 897 -19.05 -17.92 8.60
C SER A 897 -18.63 -18.27 7.17
N LEU A 898 -19.49 -17.95 6.22
CA LEU A 898 -19.30 -18.12 4.79
C LEU A 898 -19.33 -16.76 4.12
N SER A 899 -18.40 -16.46 3.23
CA SER A 899 -18.48 -15.27 2.38
C SER A 899 -18.31 -15.64 0.92
N ALA A 900 -19.00 -14.94 0.04
CA ALA A 900 -18.80 -15.00 -1.40
C ALA A 900 -19.03 -13.64 -2.03
N SER A 901 -18.21 -13.30 -3.01
CA SER A 901 -18.35 -12.02 -3.73
C SER A 901 -18.04 -12.19 -5.20
N VAL A 902 -18.65 -11.36 -6.02
CA VAL A 902 -18.37 -11.21 -7.44
C VAL A 902 -18.01 -9.75 -7.68
N GLU A 903 -16.81 -9.50 -8.16
CA GLU A 903 -16.33 -8.17 -8.55
C GLU A 903 -16.51 -7.95 -10.06
N ASN A 904 -16.72 -6.68 -10.43
CA ASN A 904 -16.88 -6.26 -11.84
C ASN A 904 -17.90 -7.12 -12.62
N ILE A 905 -19.11 -7.24 -12.08
CA ILE A 905 -20.20 -8.07 -12.64
C ILE A 905 -20.47 -7.77 -14.11
N GLY A 906 -20.41 -6.47 -14.48
CA GLY A 906 -20.59 -6.00 -15.87
C GLY A 906 -19.40 -6.27 -16.80
N ASN A 907 -18.30 -6.82 -16.29
CA ASN A 907 -17.04 -7.01 -17.01
C ASN A 907 -16.57 -5.72 -17.73
N VAL A 908 -16.70 -4.59 -17.05
CA VAL A 908 -16.39 -3.24 -17.58
C VAL A 908 -14.88 -3.09 -17.80
N ILE A 909 -14.51 -2.42 -18.88
CA ILE A 909 -13.13 -2.00 -19.15
C ILE A 909 -12.94 -0.60 -18.59
N GLY A 910 -12.40 -0.49 -17.37
CA GLY A 910 -11.96 0.77 -16.78
C GLY A 910 -10.43 0.89 -16.90
N LEU A 911 -9.91 2.07 -17.15
CA LEU A 911 -8.47 2.29 -17.30
C LEU A 911 -7.91 3.03 -16.11
N THR A 912 -6.80 2.54 -15.55
CA THR A 912 -6.09 3.17 -14.43
C THR A 912 -4.82 3.89 -14.88
N GLU A 913 -4.22 3.46 -15.98
CA GLU A 913 -3.00 4.00 -16.56
C GLU A 913 -3.07 3.94 -18.06
N GLY A 914 -2.73 5.01 -18.75
CA GLY A 914 -2.43 5.03 -20.17
C GLY A 914 -0.94 4.81 -20.38
N ASN A 915 -0.47 4.76 -21.62
CA ASN A 915 0.92 4.49 -21.89
C ASN A 915 1.85 5.37 -21.04
N PRO A 916 2.58 4.77 -20.09
CA PRO A 916 3.30 5.53 -19.08
C PRO A 916 4.55 6.26 -19.59
N ARG A 917 5.00 5.97 -20.82
CA ARG A 917 6.35 6.40 -21.26
C ARG A 917 6.44 7.17 -22.55
N GLY A 918 5.37 7.25 -23.29
CA GLY A 918 5.44 7.95 -24.56
C GLY A 918 4.06 8.31 -25.03
N GLY A 919 3.84 9.44 -25.51
CA GLY A 919 2.60 9.98 -25.98
C GLY A 919 1.63 9.01 -26.67
N PHE A 920 0.60 9.54 -27.20
CA PHE A 920 -0.43 8.81 -27.92
C PHE A 920 0.11 8.16 -29.22
N VAL A 921 -0.28 6.90 -29.52
CA VAL A 921 0.07 6.25 -30.80
C VAL A 921 -0.85 6.75 -31.90
N GLU A 922 -0.42 7.74 -32.60
CA GLU A 922 -1.19 8.26 -33.74
C GLU A 922 -1.17 7.36 -35.01
N ASN A 923 -0.35 6.30 -35.05
CA ASN A 923 0.03 5.74 -36.36
C ASN A 923 -0.01 4.22 -36.54
N THR A 924 -0.85 3.48 -35.82
CA THR A 924 -1.04 2.06 -36.12
C THR A 924 -2.11 1.82 -37.19
N GLY A 925 -2.75 2.86 -37.74
CA GLY A 925 -3.92 2.73 -38.59
C GLY A 925 -5.17 2.16 -37.92
N GLN A 926 -5.05 1.73 -36.66
CA GLN A 926 -6.08 1.05 -35.88
C GLN A 926 -6.44 1.75 -34.56
N ASN A 927 -5.91 2.94 -34.27
CA ASN A 927 -6.08 3.63 -33.00
C ASN A 927 -5.75 2.76 -31.80
N THR A 928 -4.71 1.91 -31.87
CA THR A 928 -4.26 1.05 -30.79
C THR A 928 -3.29 1.77 -29.89
N TYR A 929 -3.37 1.50 -28.60
CA TYR A 929 -2.52 2.11 -27.55
C TYR A 929 -2.35 1.17 -26.38
N PHE A 930 -1.25 1.31 -25.65
CA PHE A 930 -1.06 0.60 -24.39
C PHE A 930 -1.81 1.28 -23.26
N ALA A 931 -2.57 0.51 -22.50
CA ALA A 931 -3.17 0.96 -21.25
C ALA A 931 -3.28 -0.20 -20.26
N ARG A 932 -3.48 0.13 -18.98
CA ARG A 932 -3.67 -0.85 -17.92
C ARG A 932 -5.15 -0.89 -17.52
N PRO A 933 -5.91 -1.87 -17.99
CA PRO A 933 -7.31 -2.01 -17.59
C PRO A 933 -7.44 -2.65 -16.22
N ILE A 934 -8.53 -2.32 -15.51
CA ILE A 934 -8.93 -3.01 -14.29
C ILE A 934 -9.16 -4.51 -14.56
N ASN A 935 -9.14 -5.29 -13.50
CA ASN A 935 -9.43 -6.72 -13.58
C ASN A 935 -10.86 -6.98 -14.05
N GLY A 936 -11.04 -8.02 -14.86
CA GLY A 936 -12.33 -8.48 -15.33
C GLY A 936 -13.18 -9.06 -14.21
N ARG A 937 -14.38 -9.52 -14.57
CA ARG A 937 -15.30 -10.19 -13.65
C ARG A 937 -14.62 -11.40 -13.02
N ASN A 938 -14.64 -11.45 -11.69
CA ASN A 938 -14.05 -12.52 -10.91
C ASN A 938 -14.88 -12.80 -9.66
N ALA A 939 -14.79 -14.00 -9.13
CA ALA A 939 -15.49 -14.44 -7.94
C ALA A 939 -14.50 -15.01 -6.90
N VAL A 940 -14.80 -14.73 -5.63
CA VAL A 940 -14.04 -15.25 -4.48
C VAL A 940 -15.01 -15.78 -3.45
N ALA A 941 -14.70 -16.90 -2.83
CA ALA A 941 -15.47 -17.47 -1.73
C ALA A 941 -14.55 -17.92 -0.60
N SER A 942 -15.03 -17.78 0.65
CA SER A 942 -14.29 -18.26 1.81
C SER A 942 -15.19 -18.88 2.87
N VAL A 943 -14.61 -19.81 3.61
CA VAL A 943 -15.16 -20.39 4.84
C VAL A 943 -14.23 -20.02 5.97
N ARG A 944 -14.79 -19.48 7.05
CA ARG A 944 -14.04 -19.04 8.23
C ARG A 944 -14.57 -19.74 9.47
N PHE A 945 -13.66 -20.14 10.34
CA PHE A 945 -13.89 -20.75 11.64
C PHE A 945 -13.24 -19.89 12.71
N ASP A 946 -14.03 -19.39 13.66
CA ASP A 946 -13.56 -18.66 14.84
C ASP A 946 -13.75 -19.58 16.09
N PHE A 947 -12.76 -19.68 16.99
CA PHE A 947 -12.77 -20.58 18.15
C PHE A 947 -12.09 -19.98 19.39
#